data_1fb898bb20072ff5e82d0217ca53c0a9
#
_entry.id   1fb898bb20072ff5e82d0217ca53c0a9
#
_cell.length_a   1.000
_cell.length_b   1.000
_cell.length_c   1.000
_cell.angle_alpha   90.00
_cell.angle_beta   90.00
_cell.angle_gamma   90.00
#
_symmetry.space_group_name_H-M   'P 1'
#
loop_
_entity.id
_entity.type
_entity.pdbx_description
1 polymer ?
#
loop_
_entity_poly.entity_id
_entity_poly.type
_entity_poly.pdbx_seq_one_letter_code
_entity_poly.pdbx_strand_id
1 'polypeptide(L)'
;MSENYRSREERKQAKKQKQEHPKKAKPKKKGSFLRKFLITCLLVGIVTLVAGVSAFFIMIKDAPKLDKAKLEVPLSTKFYDKDGNFIYEYGAEKRTKVTYDQIPKVVEDAFLATEDARFYEHHGIDFRRTAKAIFLNITGDFGSQGGSTITQQVVKNYFLTMEKTTKRKVQEWYLAYKLEQQYSKHEILEMYLNKINLGNRSYGIATAAQNYYGKDLKDLTLNEAAMLAGLPQGPNIYDPTKPENVKAATERRDTVLYLMNRHGYITKKEMEDAKKIPVTEGLKPSQEVTQMPYQGFLDAAVKEIESQIKDVNIGSDGLSIYTTLDPKAQDYADKMMNTEDIINYPDEKFQGAFVFMDTNSGEVRAIGSGRGENKATFKGHNMAIDSERQVGSTMKPIFDYGPAIEYKQWSTYHQIDDSPYKYSSGQEVRNFDNSHKGPMSMRDALAQSRNVPAVKTAKEVGLDKAQTFAEGLGMKFGENGVYESTAIGSNTSSPLDIAGAYASFGSGGVYHKPHFVTKVVYPDGKEVNFTPKGKRVMKDYTAYMTTDMLRSVVDSGTGKVANIPSLDVAGKTGTTNYTAKELSDYDFPASGSPDSWFAGYTPQYTMAVWTGYSKKSEGYIDKNSSAIAQRMFKAMMSEFGTDNSRFEMPSSVERINDELYVKGAKKDVIKKVQVDAPSGLQAAYDQSSNSIQLKWAGSSDDVSYSVSYKGSDGSSGSPQISGTSATISGVQPGATYTISLVATKGNSSSAPVTATVVVPGDDAKKKAEDDAAKKKAEEDAAKKAEQDKQNQNNGNPPAGEGNTPPGGGNTTPGGGNTAPGGGNTTPGGGNTTPGGGNTTPPPGDGNHPNPPAEGGNPNKPTQ
;
A
#
# COMPACT_ATOMS: atom_id res chain seq x y z
N MET A 1 -30.57 53.58 41.35
CA MET A 1 -30.05 53.86 42.70
C MET A 1 -28.55 53.82 42.58
N SER A 2 -28.04 54.85 42.39
CA SER A 2 -26.90 55.66 42.81
C SER A 2 -26.17 55.09 43.99
N GLU A 3 -24.82 54.94 43.82
CA GLU A 3 -23.80 55.22 44.86
C GLU A 3 -22.43 55.15 44.27
N ASN A 4 -21.90 56.34 44.04
CA ASN A 4 -20.78 56.99 44.74
C ASN A 4 -19.41 56.45 44.47
N TYR A 5 -18.82 57.04 43.42
CA TYR A 5 -17.36 57.17 43.27
C TYR A 5 -16.79 58.22 44.21
N ARG A 6 -16.03 57.85 45.27
CA ARG A 6 -15.13 58.76 46.02
C ARG A 6 -13.76 58.69 45.40
N SER A 7 -13.23 59.85 45.06
CA SER A 7 -12.00 60.06 44.35
C SER A 7 -10.72 59.62 45.13
N ARG A 8 -9.70 59.34 44.38
CA ARG A 8 -8.35 58.86 44.82
C ARG A 8 -7.63 59.89 45.70
N GLU A 9 -8.11 61.14 45.77
CA GLU A 9 -7.54 62.23 46.58
C GLU A 9 -8.04 62.19 48.00
N GLU A 10 -9.29 61.90 48.27
CA GLU A 10 -9.87 61.83 49.64
C GLU A 10 -9.22 60.69 50.46
N ARG A 11 -8.78 59.63 49.81
CA ARG A 11 -7.97 58.55 50.45
C ARG A 11 -6.56 58.94 50.80
N LYS A 12 -5.99 59.92 50.14
CA LYS A 12 -4.63 60.51 50.49
C LYS A 12 -4.69 61.46 51.66
N GLN A 13 -5.78 62.22 51.85
CA GLN A 13 -5.94 63.15 52.98
C GLN A 13 -6.29 62.40 54.31
N ALA A 14 -7.05 61.31 54.28
CA ALA A 14 -7.31 60.55 55.50
C ALA A 14 -6.06 59.82 56.04
N LYS A 15 -5.06 59.59 55.21
CA LYS A 15 -3.77 58.94 55.63
C LYS A 15 -2.76 59.92 56.22
N LYS A 16 -2.97 61.28 56.06
CA LYS A 16 -2.05 62.30 56.60
C LYS A 16 -2.36 62.80 58.05
N GLN A 17 -3.57 62.43 58.57
CA GLN A 17 -3.97 62.91 59.91
C GLN A 17 -3.79 61.88 61.03
N LYS A 18 -3.04 60.83 60.86
CA LYS A 18 -2.76 59.84 61.93
C LYS A 18 -1.28 59.59 62.12
N GLN A 19 -0.52 60.64 62.25
CA GLN A 19 0.86 60.57 62.70
C GLN A 19 1.18 61.81 63.57
N GLU A 20 0.91 61.71 64.84
CA GLU A 20 1.69 62.39 65.87
C GLU A 20 1.38 61.75 67.23
N HIS A 21 2.25 60.79 67.60
CA HIS A 21 2.70 60.61 69.00
C HIS A 21 4.00 59.73 68.96
N PRO A 22 5.07 60.14 69.57
CA PRO A 22 6.38 59.47 69.51
C PRO A 22 6.44 58.35 70.57
N LYS A 23 6.45 57.03 70.09
CA LYS A 23 6.90 56.02 71.01
C LYS A 23 8.37 55.74 70.80
N LYS A 24 9.11 55.79 71.92
CA LYS A 24 10.56 55.51 72.03
C LYS A 24 10.93 54.18 71.35
N ALA A 25 11.80 54.24 70.34
CA ALA A 25 12.36 53.12 69.64
C ALA A 25 13.34 52.28 70.48
N LYS A 26 13.15 51.06 70.70
CA LYS A 26 14.16 50.08 71.17
C LYS A 26 15.11 49.76 70.00
N PRO A 27 16.45 49.62 70.26
CA PRO A 27 17.39 49.34 69.17
C PRO A 27 17.18 48.00 68.54
N LYS A 28 16.88 47.97 67.24
CA LYS A 28 16.79 46.76 66.46
C LYS A 28 18.17 46.15 66.23
N LYS A 29 18.41 44.94 66.72
CA LYS A 29 19.58 44.10 66.43
C LYS A 29 19.58 43.72 64.99
N LYS A 30 20.03 44.52 64.02
CA LYS A 30 20.12 44.30 62.61
C LYS A 30 21.09 43.16 62.17
N GLY A 31 21.94 42.65 63.09
CA GLY A 31 22.97 41.65 62.79
C GLY A 31 22.51 40.16 62.86
N SER A 32 21.38 39.90 63.57
CA SER A 32 20.95 38.51 63.81
C SER A 32 20.18 37.90 62.64
N PHE A 33 19.41 38.68 61.89
CA PHE A 33 18.63 38.19 60.77
C PHE A 33 19.52 37.83 59.57
N LEU A 34 20.46 38.71 59.21
CA LEU A 34 21.36 38.46 58.08
C LEU A 34 22.26 37.23 58.34
N ARG A 35 22.75 37.07 59.60
CA ARG A 35 23.57 35.93 59.98
C ARG A 35 22.78 34.61 59.97
N LYS A 36 21.51 34.63 60.40
CA LYS A 36 20.62 33.44 60.30
C LYS A 36 20.29 33.10 58.86
N PHE A 37 20.01 34.14 58.04
CA PHE A 37 19.77 33.94 56.60
C PHE A 37 20.98 33.34 55.87
N LEU A 38 22.20 33.89 56.14
CA LEU A 38 23.43 33.34 55.55
C LEU A 38 23.72 31.89 56.02
N ILE A 39 23.48 31.60 57.32
CA ILE A 39 23.62 30.23 57.82
C ILE A 39 22.60 29.30 57.19
N THR A 40 21.35 29.73 57.01
CA THR A 40 20.32 28.90 56.35
C THR A 40 20.69 28.67 54.89
N CYS A 41 21.13 29.69 54.14
CA CYS A 41 21.64 29.54 52.78
C CYS A 41 22.83 28.58 52.68
N LEU A 42 23.77 28.68 53.65
CA LEU A 42 24.91 27.76 53.73
C LEU A 42 24.47 26.30 54.01
N LEU A 43 23.54 26.09 54.95
CA LEU A 43 23.01 24.77 55.28
C LEU A 43 22.22 24.17 54.09
N VAL A 44 21.37 24.97 53.41
CA VAL A 44 20.69 24.56 52.21
C VAL A 44 21.68 24.21 51.08
N GLY A 45 22.74 25.01 50.95
CA GLY A 45 23.84 24.75 50.02
C GLY A 45 24.56 23.41 50.31
N ILE A 46 24.86 23.14 51.60
CA ILE A 46 25.50 21.89 52.00
C ILE A 46 24.57 20.68 51.76
N VAL A 47 23.29 20.78 52.12
CA VAL A 47 22.31 19.70 51.87
C VAL A 47 22.17 19.45 50.38
N THR A 48 22.06 20.49 49.55
CA THR A 48 21.98 20.38 48.09
C THR A 48 23.25 19.76 47.51
N LEU A 49 24.42 20.11 48.02
CA LEU A 49 25.71 19.53 47.63
C LEU A 49 25.78 18.05 47.97
N VAL A 50 25.43 17.67 49.20
CA VAL A 50 25.42 16.26 49.63
C VAL A 50 24.42 15.42 48.85
N ALA A 51 23.22 15.96 48.60
CA ALA A 51 22.22 15.32 47.78
C ALA A 51 22.72 15.17 46.32
N GLY A 52 23.36 16.19 45.75
CA GLY A 52 23.95 16.15 44.40
C GLY A 52 25.08 15.11 44.27
N VAL A 53 25.98 15.07 45.27
CA VAL A 53 27.09 14.09 45.32
C VAL A 53 26.53 12.66 45.48
N SER A 54 25.53 12.45 46.30
CA SER A 54 24.90 11.14 46.49
C SER A 54 24.20 10.69 45.22
N ALA A 55 23.45 11.56 44.55
CA ALA A 55 22.81 11.31 43.26
C ALA A 55 23.84 10.96 42.20
N PHE A 56 24.96 11.68 42.14
CA PHE A 56 26.05 11.36 41.21
C PHE A 56 26.59 9.95 41.41
N PHE A 57 26.90 9.52 42.64
CA PHE A 57 27.40 8.17 42.90
C PHE A 57 26.34 7.07 42.56
N ILE A 58 25.08 7.34 42.85
CA ILE A 58 23.98 6.43 42.44
C ILE A 58 23.93 6.29 40.91
N MET A 59 24.04 7.40 40.17
CA MET A 59 23.95 7.40 38.69
C MET A 59 25.13 6.70 38.04
N ILE A 60 26.33 6.78 38.58
CA ILE A 60 27.53 6.14 37.99
C ILE A 60 27.74 4.70 38.44
N LYS A 61 26.99 4.19 39.44
CA LYS A 61 27.14 2.84 39.97
C LYS A 61 27.11 1.75 38.90
N ASP A 62 26.21 1.90 37.93
CA ASP A 62 26.01 0.96 36.83
C ASP A 62 26.68 1.45 35.51
N ALA A 63 27.65 2.36 35.60
CA ALA A 63 28.38 2.84 34.40
C ALA A 63 29.21 1.66 33.82
N PRO A 64 29.19 1.45 32.51
CA PRO A 64 29.98 0.40 31.91
C PRO A 64 31.47 0.59 32.14
N LYS A 65 32.23 -0.51 32.15
CA LYS A 65 33.71 -0.45 32.24
C LYS A 65 34.26 0.00 30.87
N LEU A 66 35.33 0.78 30.89
CA LEU A 66 36.09 1.08 29.68
C LEU A 66 36.84 -0.18 29.26
N ASP A 67 36.29 -0.90 28.30
CA ASP A 67 36.86 -2.11 27.74
C ASP A 67 37.67 -1.76 26.47
N LYS A 68 38.97 -2.04 26.49
CA LYS A 68 39.87 -1.78 25.37
C LYS A 68 39.43 -2.54 24.08
N ALA A 69 38.92 -3.75 24.24
CA ALA A 69 38.47 -4.56 23.11
C ALA A 69 37.28 -3.89 22.37
N LYS A 70 36.42 -3.15 23.06
CA LYS A 70 35.31 -2.41 22.42
C LYS A 70 35.80 -1.20 21.61
N LEU A 71 36.96 -0.65 21.94
CA LEU A 71 37.58 0.46 21.20
C LEU A 71 38.27 0.02 19.92
N GLU A 72 38.63 -1.25 19.82
CA GLU A 72 39.43 -1.82 18.71
C GLU A 72 38.56 -2.44 17.59
N VAL A 73 37.32 -2.81 17.89
CA VAL A 73 36.42 -3.51 16.92
C VAL A 73 35.38 -2.54 16.36
N PRO A 74 35.28 -2.41 15.03
CA PRO A 74 34.15 -1.73 14.38
C PRO A 74 32.87 -2.53 14.65
N LEU A 75 31.91 -1.98 15.37
CA LEU A 75 30.65 -2.66 15.64
C LEU A 75 29.73 -2.51 14.44
N SER A 76 29.65 -3.51 13.57
CA SER A 76 28.68 -3.62 12.49
C SER A 76 27.36 -4.18 13.01
N THR A 77 26.25 -3.74 12.43
CA THR A 77 24.92 -4.25 12.76
C THR A 77 24.61 -5.49 11.91
N LYS A 78 24.10 -6.53 12.55
CA LYS A 78 23.75 -7.80 11.91
C LYS A 78 22.24 -7.97 11.85
N PHE A 79 21.75 -8.37 10.68
CA PHE A 79 20.34 -8.71 10.47
C PHE A 79 20.19 -10.22 10.42
N TYR A 80 19.12 -10.70 11.04
CA TYR A 80 18.73 -12.11 11.10
C TYR A 80 17.29 -12.27 10.62
N ASP A 81 17.00 -13.41 9.99
CA ASP A 81 15.66 -13.76 9.52
C ASP A 81 14.72 -14.19 10.68
N LYS A 82 13.50 -14.62 10.33
CA LYS A 82 12.50 -15.11 11.30
C LYS A 82 12.96 -16.31 12.13
N ASP A 83 13.90 -17.09 11.62
CA ASP A 83 14.43 -18.31 12.24
C ASP A 83 15.75 -18.05 12.98
N GLY A 84 16.26 -16.82 12.97
CA GLY A 84 17.52 -16.43 13.59
C GLY A 84 18.75 -16.71 12.73
N ASN A 85 18.59 -17.02 11.45
CA ASN A 85 19.71 -17.18 10.54
C ASN A 85 20.25 -15.82 10.11
N PHE A 86 21.57 -15.73 9.95
CA PHE A 86 22.24 -14.51 9.49
C PHE A 86 21.84 -14.17 8.03
N ILE A 87 21.43 -12.91 7.79
CA ILE A 87 21.09 -12.40 6.46
C ILE A 87 22.18 -11.47 5.94
N TYR A 88 22.51 -10.44 6.71
CA TYR A 88 23.33 -9.34 6.23
C TYR A 88 24.02 -8.61 7.37
N GLU A 89 25.23 -8.11 7.11
CA GLU A 89 25.98 -7.28 8.05
C GLU A 89 26.11 -5.86 7.50
N TYR A 90 25.41 -4.92 8.13
CA TYR A 90 25.38 -3.52 7.74
C TYR A 90 26.51 -2.75 8.39
N GLY A 91 27.28 -2.01 7.61
CA GLY A 91 28.41 -1.22 8.10
C GLY A 91 29.72 -2.01 8.14
N ALA A 92 29.78 -3.28 7.67
CA ALA A 92 30.98 -4.08 7.55
C ALA A 92 31.88 -3.67 6.37
N GLU A 93 31.33 -2.95 5.39
CA GLU A 93 32.06 -2.62 4.17
C GLU A 93 33.15 -1.59 4.43
N LYS A 94 34.40 -2.02 4.27
CA LYS A 94 35.64 -1.23 4.14
C LYS A 94 35.79 -0.05 5.12
N ARG A 95 35.82 -0.31 6.44
CA ARG A 95 36.34 0.67 7.37
C ARG A 95 37.85 0.70 7.28
N THR A 96 38.40 1.69 6.65
CA THR A 96 39.83 1.97 6.67
C THR A 96 40.17 2.65 7.98
N LYS A 97 40.70 1.87 8.95
CA LYS A 97 41.20 2.45 10.20
C LYS A 97 42.44 3.28 9.88
N VAL A 98 42.49 4.49 10.43
CA VAL A 98 43.66 5.36 10.34
C VAL A 98 44.24 5.61 11.70
N THR A 99 45.57 5.72 11.77
CA THR A 99 46.28 6.14 12.98
C THR A 99 46.33 7.67 13.02
N TYR A 100 46.59 8.26 14.19
CA TYR A 100 46.68 9.71 14.32
C TYR A 100 47.65 10.34 13.33
N ASP A 101 48.84 9.72 13.10
CA ASP A 101 49.88 10.23 12.18
C ASP A 101 49.43 10.27 10.71
N GLN A 102 48.39 9.54 10.37
CA GLN A 102 47.77 9.54 9.03
C GLN A 102 46.70 10.62 8.85
N ILE A 103 46.32 11.34 9.92
CA ILE A 103 45.29 12.38 9.90
C ILE A 103 45.96 13.72 9.52
N PRO A 104 45.60 14.28 8.35
CA PRO A 104 46.18 15.57 7.96
C PRO A 104 45.74 16.70 8.91
N LYS A 105 46.61 17.69 9.13
CA LYS A 105 46.35 18.82 9.99
C LYS A 105 45.08 19.60 9.61
N VAL A 106 44.79 19.73 8.32
CA VAL A 106 43.55 20.38 7.82
C VAL A 106 42.29 19.67 8.26
N VAL A 107 42.32 18.33 8.32
CA VAL A 107 41.19 17.50 8.79
C VAL A 107 41.05 17.65 10.30
N GLU A 108 42.13 17.47 11.06
CA GLU A 108 42.16 17.71 12.51
C GLU A 108 41.56 19.06 12.86
N ASP A 109 42.09 20.15 12.27
CA ASP A 109 41.67 21.50 12.55
C ASP A 109 40.18 21.76 12.22
N ALA A 110 39.68 21.19 11.13
CA ALA A 110 38.27 21.33 10.75
C ALA A 110 37.33 20.66 11.79
N PHE A 111 37.65 19.46 12.25
CA PHE A 111 36.86 18.77 13.27
C PHE A 111 36.98 19.44 14.64
N LEU A 112 38.21 19.82 15.04
CA LEU A 112 38.40 20.55 16.30
C LEU A 112 37.64 21.89 16.32
N ALA A 113 37.76 22.70 15.27
CA ALA A 113 37.06 23.96 15.17
C ALA A 113 35.55 23.83 15.32
N THR A 114 35.01 22.77 14.78
CA THR A 114 33.55 22.53 14.73
C THR A 114 33.03 21.88 15.99
N GLU A 115 33.67 20.83 16.41
CA GLU A 115 33.19 19.94 17.48
C GLU A 115 33.73 20.35 18.85
N ASP A 116 35.02 20.67 18.95
CA ASP A 116 35.66 20.92 20.25
C ASP A 116 36.93 21.78 20.15
N ALA A 117 36.75 23.08 19.89
CA ALA A 117 37.86 24.02 19.70
C ALA A 117 38.86 24.11 20.86
N ARG A 118 38.50 23.64 22.04
CA ARG A 118 39.37 23.60 23.23
C ARG A 118 39.73 22.15 23.64
N PHE A 119 39.70 21.21 22.70
CA PHE A 119 39.94 19.82 22.96
C PHE A 119 41.22 19.56 23.76
N TYR A 120 42.30 20.24 23.43
CA TYR A 120 43.60 20.09 24.11
C TYR A 120 43.71 20.80 25.48
N GLU A 121 42.70 21.67 25.84
CA GLU A 121 42.73 22.47 27.09
C GLU A 121 41.97 21.79 28.25
N HIS A 122 41.03 20.91 27.98
CA HIS A 122 40.19 20.30 29.03
C HIS A 122 40.51 18.82 29.25
N HIS A 123 39.99 18.27 30.33
CA HIS A 123 40.16 16.86 30.74
C HIS A 123 38.80 16.08 30.63
N GLY A 124 38.33 15.82 29.42
CA GLY A 124 37.10 15.07 29.13
C GLY A 124 35.83 15.91 29.14
N ILE A 125 35.76 16.97 29.97
CA ILE A 125 34.60 17.88 30.08
C ILE A 125 35.07 19.31 29.94
N ASP A 126 34.46 20.06 29.00
CA ASP A 126 34.59 21.49 28.94
C ASP A 126 33.51 22.16 29.78
N PHE A 127 33.84 22.42 31.06
CA PHE A 127 32.91 23.08 31.98
C PHE A 127 32.44 24.46 31.52
N ARG A 128 33.29 25.25 30.85
CA ARG A 128 32.92 26.61 30.36
C ARG A 128 31.89 26.49 29.23
N ARG A 129 32.10 25.56 28.29
CA ARG A 129 31.18 25.28 27.18
C ARG A 129 29.87 24.68 27.67
N THR A 130 29.95 23.72 28.62
CA THR A 130 28.77 23.08 29.21
C THR A 130 27.91 24.09 29.99
N ALA A 131 28.51 24.99 30.80
CA ALA A 131 27.80 26.03 31.54
C ALA A 131 27.11 27.05 30.58
N LYS A 132 27.78 27.42 29.49
CA LYS A 132 27.21 28.29 28.46
C LYS A 132 26.03 27.62 27.74
N ALA A 133 26.15 26.37 27.38
CA ALA A 133 25.08 25.62 26.74
C ALA A 133 23.83 25.44 27.63
N ILE A 134 24.05 25.19 28.94
CA ILE A 134 22.96 25.14 29.95
C ILE A 134 22.29 26.52 30.06
N PHE A 135 23.05 27.59 30.13
CA PHE A 135 22.52 28.96 30.22
C PHE A 135 21.67 29.31 28.99
N LEU A 136 22.15 29.04 27.78
CA LEU A 136 21.41 29.28 26.53
C LEU A 136 20.11 28.44 26.45
N ASN A 137 20.15 27.22 26.89
CA ASN A 137 18.95 26.38 26.96
C ASN A 137 17.88 26.89 27.95
N ILE A 138 18.29 27.56 29.02
CA ILE A 138 17.38 28.20 30.00
C ILE A 138 16.82 29.53 29.47
N THR A 139 17.59 30.25 28.65
CA THR A 139 17.20 31.59 28.12
C THR A 139 16.41 31.53 26.82
N GLY A 140 16.13 30.37 26.25
CA GLY A 140 15.22 30.17 25.12
C GLY A 140 15.90 29.93 23.76
N ASP A 141 17.23 29.98 23.67
CA ASP A 141 17.98 29.63 22.45
C ASP A 141 18.29 28.13 22.40
N PHE A 142 17.25 27.32 22.37
CA PHE A 142 17.37 25.88 22.37
C PHE A 142 18.17 25.38 21.14
N GLY A 143 19.29 24.70 21.37
CA GLY A 143 20.02 23.98 20.33
C GLY A 143 21.07 24.79 19.56
N SER A 144 21.31 26.05 19.88
CA SER A 144 22.26 26.92 19.16
C SER A 144 23.74 26.54 19.33
N GLN A 145 24.13 25.78 20.37
CA GLN A 145 25.49 25.23 20.55
C GLN A 145 25.46 23.87 21.24
N GLY A 146 26.09 22.85 20.61
CA GLY A 146 26.34 21.56 21.24
C GLY A 146 27.33 21.69 22.42
N GLY A 147 26.96 21.14 23.58
CA GLY A 147 27.79 21.25 24.81
C GLY A 147 28.71 20.06 25.05
N SER A 148 28.72 19.02 24.20
CA SER A 148 29.53 17.80 24.38
C SER A 148 30.93 17.98 23.77
N THR A 149 31.94 17.44 24.44
CA THR A 149 33.33 17.35 23.92
C THR A 149 33.51 16.15 22.99
N ILE A 150 34.60 16.14 22.22
CA ILE A 150 34.99 14.98 21.42
C ILE A 150 35.14 13.74 22.32
N THR A 151 35.78 13.86 23.49
CA THR A 151 35.91 12.76 24.45
C THR A 151 34.56 12.21 24.92
N GLN A 152 33.60 13.06 25.17
CA GLN A 152 32.22 12.66 25.51
C GLN A 152 31.53 11.95 24.35
N GLN A 153 31.77 12.38 23.10
CA GLN A 153 31.22 11.71 21.94
C GLN A 153 31.85 10.32 21.73
N VAL A 154 33.16 10.17 21.95
CA VAL A 154 33.82 8.84 21.95
C VAL A 154 33.17 7.91 22.94
N VAL A 155 33.07 8.32 24.21
CA VAL A 155 32.46 7.51 25.27
C VAL A 155 31.01 7.16 24.92
N LYS A 156 30.24 8.13 24.45
CA LYS A 156 28.86 7.91 24.02
C LYS A 156 28.78 6.82 22.95
N ASN A 157 29.62 6.93 21.92
CA ASN A 157 29.56 6.08 20.73
C ASN A 157 30.11 4.66 20.92
N TYR A 158 30.95 4.42 21.94
CA TYR A 158 31.55 3.12 22.19
C TYR A 158 30.95 2.39 23.41
N PHE A 159 30.44 3.09 24.42
CA PHE A 159 30.11 2.49 25.72
C PHE A 159 28.70 2.77 26.22
N LEU A 160 27.99 3.76 25.69
CA LEU A 160 26.69 4.17 26.21
C LEU A 160 25.57 3.98 25.19
N THR A 161 24.34 3.78 25.70
CA THR A 161 23.15 3.76 24.89
C THR A 161 22.77 5.18 24.44
N MET A 162 22.01 5.28 23.35
CA MET A 162 21.57 6.58 22.78
C MET A 162 20.41 7.24 23.55
N GLU A 163 19.97 6.65 24.66
CA GLU A 163 18.91 7.23 25.50
C GLU A 163 19.30 8.62 26.04
N LYS A 164 18.46 9.63 25.84
CA LYS A 164 18.66 10.97 26.36
C LYS A 164 18.17 11.09 27.82
N THR A 165 18.85 10.41 28.76
CA THR A 165 18.54 10.49 30.19
C THR A 165 19.60 11.25 30.97
N THR A 166 19.22 11.89 32.08
CA THR A 166 20.17 12.56 32.98
C THR A 166 21.20 11.56 33.53
N LYS A 167 20.79 10.33 33.86
CA LYS A 167 21.67 9.25 34.33
C LYS A 167 22.77 8.97 33.30
N ARG A 168 22.38 8.76 32.03
CA ARG A 168 23.33 8.51 30.94
C ARG A 168 24.29 9.70 30.74
N LYS A 169 23.81 10.95 30.82
CA LYS A 169 24.70 12.12 30.66
C LYS A 169 25.70 12.25 31.80
N VAL A 170 25.34 11.88 33.03
CA VAL A 170 26.26 11.83 34.17
C VAL A 170 27.30 10.71 34.00
N GLN A 171 26.87 9.53 33.52
CA GLN A 171 27.78 8.44 33.15
C GLN A 171 28.74 8.83 32.02
N GLU A 172 28.27 9.56 31.01
CA GLU A 172 29.11 10.11 29.92
C GLU A 172 30.21 11.02 30.47
N TRP A 173 29.88 11.93 31.37
CA TRP A 173 30.89 12.79 32.01
C TRP A 173 31.93 11.99 32.81
N TYR A 174 31.46 11.05 33.60
CA TYR A 174 32.35 10.21 34.39
C TYR A 174 33.29 9.38 33.52
N LEU A 175 32.76 8.75 32.48
CA LEU A 175 33.55 7.91 31.58
C LEU A 175 34.47 8.74 30.68
N ALA A 176 34.07 9.93 30.27
CA ALA A 176 34.94 10.87 29.51
C ALA A 176 36.16 11.28 30.33
N TYR A 177 35.94 11.61 31.61
CA TYR A 177 37.05 11.89 32.50
C TYR A 177 37.96 10.66 32.70
N LYS A 178 37.40 9.46 32.84
CA LYS A 178 38.15 8.21 32.94
C LYS A 178 38.92 7.84 31.70
N LEU A 179 38.37 8.13 30.52
CA LEU A 179 39.00 7.85 29.21
C LEU A 179 40.28 8.69 29.08
N GLU A 180 40.25 9.97 29.44
CA GLU A 180 41.42 10.86 29.40
C GLU A 180 42.48 10.57 30.44
N GLN A 181 42.19 9.73 31.46
CA GLN A 181 43.19 9.19 32.36
C GLN A 181 43.96 8.00 31.75
N GLN A 182 43.41 7.36 30.70
CA GLN A 182 43.97 6.12 30.14
C GLN A 182 44.56 6.32 28.74
N TYR A 183 44.06 7.31 28.00
CA TYR A 183 44.41 7.58 26.59
C TYR A 183 44.81 9.05 26.39
N SER A 184 45.77 9.28 25.51
CA SER A 184 46.19 10.60 25.10
C SER A 184 45.12 11.28 24.23
N LYS A 185 45.20 12.59 24.10
CA LYS A 185 44.34 13.38 23.22
C LYS A 185 44.38 12.88 21.77
N HIS A 186 45.55 12.49 21.29
CA HIS A 186 45.75 11.96 19.94
C HIS A 186 45.02 10.63 19.76
N GLU A 187 45.13 9.71 20.70
CA GLU A 187 44.41 8.43 20.65
C GLU A 187 42.87 8.65 20.72
N ILE A 188 42.40 9.59 21.53
CA ILE A 188 40.96 9.92 21.62
C ILE A 188 40.45 10.54 20.30
N LEU A 189 41.23 11.41 19.66
CA LEU A 189 40.88 11.96 18.34
C LEU A 189 40.88 10.88 17.26
N GLU A 190 41.86 9.96 17.27
CA GLU A 190 41.89 8.78 16.41
C GLU A 190 40.62 7.93 16.57
N MET A 191 40.24 7.60 17.81
CA MET A 191 39.01 6.85 18.11
C MET A 191 37.77 7.58 17.57
N TYR A 192 37.69 8.90 17.77
CA TYR A 192 36.59 9.73 17.28
C TYR A 192 36.47 9.68 15.77
N LEU A 193 37.55 9.98 15.06
CA LEU A 193 37.58 10.08 13.59
C LEU A 193 37.42 8.72 12.90
N ASN A 194 37.75 7.61 13.57
CA ASN A 194 37.50 6.25 13.06
C ASN A 194 36.05 5.76 13.26
N LYS A 195 35.27 6.39 14.19
CA LYS A 195 33.94 5.91 14.55
C LYS A 195 32.81 6.78 14.05
N ILE A 196 33.06 8.06 13.81
CA ILE A 196 32.01 9.04 13.51
C ILE A 196 31.23 8.71 12.23
N ASN A 197 29.92 8.89 12.29
CA ASN A 197 29.01 8.80 11.15
C ASN A 197 29.03 10.09 10.34
N LEU A 198 29.40 9.98 9.07
CA LEU A 198 29.54 11.12 8.14
C LEU A 198 28.51 11.05 6.99
N GLY A 199 27.46 10.25 7.12
CA GLY A 199 26.48 10.07 6.05
C GLY A 199 26.98 9.23 4.89
N ASN A 200 26.15 9.07 3.86
CA ASN A 200 26.51 8.31 2.65
C ASN A 200 27.27 6.98 2.97
N ARG A 201 26.76 6.23 3.97
CA ARG A 201 27.36 4.97 4.49
C ARG A 201 28.82 5.10 4.97
N SER A 202 29.27 6.31 5.29
CA SER A 202 30.65 6.58 5.67
C SER A 202 30.78 6.63 7.18
N TYR A 203 31.33 5.58 7.75
CA TYR A 203 31.72 5.51 9.16
C TYR A 203 33.24 5.60 9.25
N GLY A 204 33.70 6.70 9.85
CA GLY A 204 35.11 7.09 9.91
C GLY A 204 35.53 7.97 8.74
N ILE A 205 36.52 8.83 9.04
CA ILE A 205 36.94 9.90 8.16
C ILE A 205 37.60 9.39 6.85
N ALA A 206 38.36 8.29 6.92
CA ALA A 206 39.01 7.73 5.72
C ALA A 206 37.97 7.14 4.77
N THR A 207 36.97 6.44 5.31
CA THR A 207 35.86 5.94 4.51
C THR A 207 35.07 7.08 3.86
N ALA A 208 34.85 8.18 4.59
CA ALA A 208 34.17 9.36 4.04
C ALA A 208 34.98 10.02 2.90
N ALA A 209 36.28 10.18 3.07
CA ALA A 209 37.15 10.72 2.03
C ALA A 209 37.08 9.90 0.73
N GLN A 210 37.06 8.57 0.84
CA GLN A 210 36.92 7.66 -0.30
C GLN A 210 35.52 7.70 -0.92
N ASN A 211 34.47 7.69 -0.11
CA ASN A 211 33.09 7.62 -0.60
C ASN A 211 32.61 8.93 -1.23
N TYR A 212 32.98 10.08 -0.64
CA TYR A 212 32.57 11.39 -1.15
C TYR A 212 33.47 11.87 -2.28
N TYR A 213 34.82 11.70 -2.13
CA TYR A 213 35.79 12.33 -3.03
C TYR A 213 36.72 11.35 -3.74
N GLY A 214 36.76 10.09 -3.29
CA GLY A 214 37.66 9.08 -3.83
C GLY A 214 39.13 9.37 -3.58
N LYS A 215 39.42 10.03 -2.49
CA LYS A 215 40.73 10.52 -2.10
C LYS A 215 41.21 9.84 -0.82
N ASP A 216 42.52 9.70 -0.70
CA ASP A 216 43.14 9.45 0.58
C ASP A 216 43.05 10.70 1.46
N LEU A 217 43.11 10.54 2.79
CA LEU A 217 43.00 11.68 3.71
C LEU A 217 44.02 12.78 3.43
N LYS A 218 45.26 12.42 3.07
CA LYS A 218 46.35 13.36 2.78
C LYS A 218 46.08 14.28 1.59
N ASP A 219 45.18 13.88 0.68
CA ASP A 219 44.86 14.57 -0.56
C ASP A 219 43.59 15.44 -0.44
N LEU A 220 42.99 15.51 0.76
CA LEU A 220 41.80 16.34 1.02
C LEU A 220 42.18 17.82 1.05
N THR A 221 41.45 18.62 0.30
CA THR A 221 41.52 20.09 0.33
C THR A 221 40.83 20.69 1.55
N LEU A 222 41.10 21.95 1.84
CA LEU A 222 40.43 22.68 2.92
C LEU A 222 38.90 22.70 2.77
N ASN A 223 38.40 22.85 1.53
CA ASN A 223 36.97 22.84 1.23
C ASN A 223 36.34 21.48 1.57
N GLU A 224 36.99 20.38 1.17
CA GLU A 224 36.53 19.00 1.39
C GLU A 224 36.59 18.60 2.87
N ALA A 225 37.69 18.93 3.55
CA ALA A 225 37.82 18.70 4.99
C ALA A 225 36.77 19.46 5.80
N ALA A 226 36.49 20.72 5.44
CA ALA A 226 35.44 21.51 6.07
C ALA A 226 34.03 20.95 5.82
N MET A 227 33.79 20.43 4.61
CA MET A 227 32.51 19.76 4.30
C MET A 227 32.32 18.49 5.16
N LEU A 228 33.34 17.62 5.20
CA LEU A 228 33.29 16.39 6.02
C LEU A 228 33.12 16.71 7.51
N ALA A 229 33.78 17.73 8.04
CA ALA A 229 33.63 18.16 9.44
C ALA A 229 32.26 18.80 9.73
N GLY A 230 31.52 19.18 8.71
CA GLY A 230 30.15 19.68 8.82
C GLY A 230 29.09 18.58 9.00
N LEU A 231 29.36 17.37 8.53
CA LEU A 231 28.39 16.27 8.45
C LEU A 231 27.91 15.71 9.80
N PRO A 232 28.72 15.59 10.86
CA PRO A 232 28.32 14.95 12.12
C PRO A 232 27.07 15.52 12.77
N GLN A 233 26.78 16.78 12.58
CA GLN A 233 25.60 17.43 13.13
C GLN A 233 24.30 16.95 12.51
N GLY A 234 24.32 16.58 11.23
CA GLY A 234 23.15 16.11 10.48
C GLY A 234 23.56 15.42 9.18
N PRO A 235 24.09 14.20 9.24
CA PRO A 235 24.67 13.52 8.08
C PRO A 235 23.72 13.38 6.88
N ASN A 236 22.41 13.22 7.15
CA ASN A 236 21.40 13.11 6.10
C ASN A 236 20.94 14.47 5.54
N ILE A 237 21.05 15.54 6.35
CA ILE A 237 20.60 16.90 6.00
C ILE A 237 21.69 17.64 5.22
N TYR A 238 22.96 17.37 5.54
CA TYR A 238 24.11 18.06 4.96
C TYR A 238 24.86 17.22 3.92
N ASP A 239 24.28 16.10 3.45
CA ASP A 239 24.87 15.24 2.41
C ASP A 239 24.89 15.99 1.07
N PRO A 240 26.07 16.42 0.57
CA PRO A 240 26.18 17.21 -0.66
C PRO A 240 25.96 16.38 -1.94
N THR A 241 25.88 15.04 -1.84
CA THR A 241 25.60 14.16 -2.99
C THR A 241 24.13 14.21 -3.40
N LYS A 242 23.26 14.75 -2.55
CA LYS A 242 21.83 14.90 -2.79
C LYS A 242 21.51 16.32 -3.27
N PRO A 243 20.92 16.49 -4.46
CA PRO A 243 20.62 17.79 -5.02
C PRO A 243 19.80 18.70 -4.09
N GLU A 244 18.83 18.11 -3.36
CA GLU A 244 17.98 18.82 -2.40
C GLU A 244 18.74 19.38 -1.18
N ASN A 245 19.89 18.82 -0.86
CA ASN A 245 20.69 19.19 0.31
C ASN A 245 21.82 20.18 0.00
N VAL A 246 22.15 20.43 -1.26
CA VAL A 246 23.32 21.24 -1.68
C VAL A 246 23.36 22.60 -0.99
N LYS A 247 22.22 23.26 -0.87
CA LYS A 247 22.14 24.57 -0.17
C LYS A 247 22.50 24.45 1.31
N ALA A 248 21.88 23.47 2.01
CA ALA A 248 22.15 23.24 3.44
C ALA A 248 23.59 22.80 3.69
N ALA A 249 24.14 21.95 2.80
CA ALA A 249 25.53 21.53 2.83
C ALA A 249 26.50 22.71 2.65
N THR A 250 26.22 23.64 1.72
CA THR A 250 27.01 24.85 1.50
C THR A 250 27.02 25.73 2.75
N GLU A 251 25.85 26.02 3.32
CA GLU A 251 25.73 26.85 4.53
C GLU A 251 26.46 26.21 5.72
N ARG A 252 26.41 24.87 5.81
CA ARG A 252 27.08 24.12 6.87
C ARG A 252 28.61 24.14 6.71
N ARG A 253 29.12 23.84 5.50
CA ARG A 253 30.55 23.95 5.18
C ARG A 253 31.09 25.35 5.46
N ASP A 254 30.35 26.38 5.06
CA ASP A 254 30.74 27.79 5.30
C ASP A 254 30.78 28.14 6.79
N THR A 255 29.90 27.55 7.59
CA THR A 255 29.93 27.63 9.05
C THR A 255 31.22 27.02 9.62
N VAL A 256 31.63 25.83 9.12
CA VAL A 256 32.88 25.20 9.54
C VAL A 256 34.08 26.07 9.19
N LEU A 257 34.17 26.56 7.97
CA LEU A 257 35.25 27.48 7.54
C LEU A 257 35.30 28.77 8.41
N TYR A 258 34.12 29.30 8.74
CA TYR A 258 34.06 30.45 9.67
C TYR A 258 34.60 30.10 11.07
N LEU A 259 34.26 28.92 11.60
CA LEU A 259 34.75 28.45 12.89
C LEU A 259 36.26 28.21 12.86
N MET A 260 36.80 27.63 11.78
CA MET A 260 38.21 27.44 11.58
C MET A 260 38.98 28.80 11.60
N ASN A 261 38.47 29.82 10.90
CA ASN A 261 39.02 31.15 10.91
C ASN A 261 38.92 31.83 12.29
N ARG A 262 37.77 31.72 12.93
CA ARG A 262 37.52 32.28 14.26
C ARG A 262 38.46 31.73 15.33
N HIS A 263 38.81 30.46 15.23
CA HIS A 263 39.72 29.79 16.16
C HIS A 263 41.19 29.84 15.72
N GLY A 264 41.50 30.52 14.63
CA GLY A 264 42.86 30.78 14.19
C GLY A 264 43.56 29.65 13.46
N TYR A 265 42.81 28.63 13.02
CA TYR A 265 43.30 27.49 12.22
C TYR A 265 43.59 27.89 10.78
N ILE A 266 42.81 28.83 10.23
CA ILE A 266 42.99 29.35 8.87
C ILE A 266 42.90 30.90 8.87
N THR A 267 43.53 31.54 7.87
CA THR A 267 43.42 32.97 7.64
C THR A 267 42.06 33.33 7.02
N LYS A 268 41.67 34.60 7.13
CA LYS A 268 40.46 35.11 6.48
C LYS A 268 40.51 34.93 4.97
N LYS A 269 41.69 35.03 4.35
CA LYS A 269 41.84 34.83 2.90
C LYS A 269 41.53 33.37 2.50
N GLU A 270 42.13 32.42 3.21
CA GLU A 270 41.87 30.97 2.95
C GLU A 270 40.39 30.65 3.14
N MET A 271 39.74 31.20 4.18
CA MET A 271 38.30 31.03 4.38
C MET A 271 37.49 31.53 3.18
N GLU A 272 37.74 32.75 2.74
CA GLU A 272 36.98 33.38 1.64
C GLU A 272 37.25 32.66 0.29
N ASP A 273 38.47 32.20 0.08
CA ASP A 273 38.82 31.46 -1.13
C ASP A 273 38.16 30.06 -1.14
N ALA A 274 38.13 29.34 -0.02
CA ALA A 274 37.46 28.05 0.10
C ALA A 274 35.92 28.15 -0.08
N LYS A 275 35.30 29.25 0.40
CA LYS A 275 33.86 29.48 0.21
C LYS A 275 33.46 29.69 -1.24
N LYS A 276 34.32 30.11 -2.12
CA LYS A 276 34.05 30.27 -3.56
C LYS A 276 33.94 28.96 -4.28
N ILE A 277 34.51 27.89 -3.73
CA ILE A 277 34.49 26.54 -4.32
C ILE A 277 33.10 25.92 -4.08
N PRO A 278 32.39 25.42 -5.13
CA PRO A 278 31.14 24.74 -4.95
C PRO A 278 31.30 23.52 -4.02
N VAL A 279 30.33 23.29 -3.14
CA VAL A 279 30.36 22.13 -2.20
C VAL A 279 30.30 20.79 -2.93
N THR A 280 29.82 20.81 -4.16
CA THR A 280 29.74 19.62 -5.05
C THR A 280 31.02 19.37 -5.85
N GLU A 281 31.98 20.28 -5.76
CA GLU A 281 33.26 20.13 -6.47
C GLU A 281 34.04 18.91 -5.97
N GLY A 282 34.54 18.08 -6.89
CA GLY A 282 35.29 16.87 -6.57
C GLY A 282 34.49 15.69 -6.03
N LEU A 283 33.13 15.83 -5.87
CA LEU A 283 32.30 14.70 -5.47
C LEU A 283 32.39 13.59 -6.51
N LYS A 284 32.58 12.38 -6.05
CA LYS A 284 32.42 11.18 -6.89
C LYS A 284 30.95 10.95 -7.22
N PRO A 285 30.65 10.48 -8.46
CA PRO A 285 29.35 9.86 -8.72
C PRO A 285 29.14 8.74 -7.70
N SER A 286 27.96 8.64 -7.17
CA SER A 286 27.56 7.54 -6.29
C SER A 286 28.00 6.22 -6.92
N GLN A 287 28.94 5.51 -6.29
CA GLN A 287 29.31 4.16 -6.76
C GLN A 287 28.07 3.28 -6.66
N GLU A 288 27.86 2.42 -7.67
CA GLU A 288 26.86 1.35 -7.60
C GLU A 288 27.10 0.57 -6.31
N VAL A 289 26.13 0.73 -5.44
CA VAL A 289 26.13 0.14 -4.12
C VAL A 289 25.95 -1.36 -4.31
N THR A 290 26.80 -2.18 -3.74
CA THR A 290 26.48 -3.59 -3.48
C THR A 290 25.10 -3.62 -2.82
N GLN A 291 24.08 -4.05 -3.56
CA GLN A 291 22.70 -3.96 -3.09
C GLN A 291 22.56 -4.80 -1.82
N MET A 292 22.05 -4.19 -0.77
CA MET A 292 21.66 -4.90 0.44
C MET A 292 20.60 -5.94 0.03
N PRO A 293 20.79 -7.24 0.36
CA PRO A 293 19.78 -8.23 0.06
C PRO A 293 18.46 -7.82 0.69
N TYR A 294 17.35 -8.13 0.02
CA TYR A 294 16.00 -7.80 0.55
C TYR A 294 15.83 -6.33 0.94
N GLN A 295 16.43 -5.43 0.17
CA GLN A 295 16.62 -4.03 0.53
C GLN A 295 15.33 -3.34 0.98
N GLY A 296 14.22 -3.53 0.25
CA GLY A 296 12.94 -2.93 0.62
C GLY A 296 12.44 -3.39 1.99
N PHE A 297 12.63 -4.66 2.33
CA PHE A 297 12.25 -5.22 3.62
C PHE A 297 13.14 -4.73 4.76
N LEU A 298 14.47 -4.81 4.59
CA LEU A 298 15.42 -4.38 5.62
C LEU A 298 15.36 -2.86 5.85
N ASP A 299 15.05 -2.07 4.82
CA ASP A 299 14.81 -0.63 4.97
C ASP A 299 13.55 -0.35 5.82
N ALA A 300 12.49 -1.13 5.62
CA ALA A 300 11.29 -1.06 6.46
C ALA A 300 11.60 -1.40 7.93
N ALA A 301 12.40 -2.45 8.17
CA ALA A 301 12.87 -2.80 9.51
C ALA A 301 13.69 -1.68 10.15
N VAL A 302 14.59 -1.04 9.39
CA VAL A 302 15.36 0.12 9.87
C VAL A 302 14.45 1.30 10.23
N LYS A 303 13.49 1.65 9.35
CA LYS A 303 12.50 2.72 9.61
C LYS A 303 11.68 2.42 10.88
N GLU A 304 11.28 1.17 11.08
CA GLU A 304 10.55 0.75 12.28
C GLU A 304 11.40 0.94 13.54
N ILE A 305 12.67 0.54 13.53
CA ILE A 305 13.59 0.72 14.67
C ILE A 305 13.82 2.20 14.96
N GLU A 306 14.13 3.01 13.93
CA GLU A 306 14.35 4.45 14.06
C GLU A 306 13.10 5.19 14.58
N SER A 307 11.89 4.67 14.32
CA SER A 307 10.65 5.25 14.84
C SER A 307 10.43 5.00 16.33
N GLN A 308 10.96 3.90 16.86
CA GLN A 308 10.73 3.47 18.26
C GLN A 308 11.93 3.75 19.16
N ILE A 309 13.15 3.69 18.65
CA ILE A 309 14.37 3.97 19.38
C ILE A 309 14.96 5.28 18.88
N LYS A 310 14.82 6.33 19.70
CA LYS A 310 15.38 7.65 19.36
C LYS A 310 16.90 7.61 19.36
N ASP A 311 17.50 8.29 18.43
CA ASP A 311 18.96 8.48 18.29
C ASP A 311 19.74 7.16 18.04
N VAL A 312 19.08 6.06 17.64
CA VAL A 312 19.75 4.83 17.23
C VAL A 312 20.53 5.04 15.93
N ASN A 313 21.72 4.50 15.86
CA ASN A 313 22.56 4.49 14.67
C ASN A 313 22.81 3.08 14.18
N ILE A 314 21.99 2.65 13.20
CA ILE A 314 22.05 1.29 12.66
C ILE A 314 23.43 0.94 12.11
N GLY A 315 24.19 1.91 11.61
CA GLY A 315 25.51 1.63 11.02
C GLY A 315 26.66 1.54 12.03
N SER A 316 26.48 1.97 13.27
CA SER A 316 27.59 2.09 14.23
C SER A 316 27.35 1.48 15.60
N ASP A 317 26.10 1.19 15.94
CA ASP A 317 25.75 0.74 17.31
C ASP A 317 25.96 -0.77 17.51
N GLY A 318 26.34 -1.50 16.44
CA GLY A 318 26.67 -2.93 16.53
C GLY A 318 25.50 -3.79 16.97
N LEU A 319 24.33 -3.50 16.42
CA LEU A 319 23.09 -4.16 16.82
C LEU A 319 22.96 -5.56 16.20
N SER A 320 22.32 -6.46 16.92
CA SER A 320 21.76 -7.68 16.35
C SER A 320 20.25 -7.50 16.18
N ILE A 321 19.79 -7.38 14.93
CA ILE A 321 18.40 -7.12 14.59
C ILE A 321 17.76 -8.41 14.10
N TYR A 322 16.78 -8.89 14.85
CA TYR A 322 15.98 -10.06 14.50
C TYR A 322 14.72 -9.60 13.80
N THR A 323 14.60 -9.95 12.52
CA THR A 323 13.49 -9.55 11.68
C THR A 323 12.43 -10.65 11.58
N THR A 324 11.30 -10.30 10.99
CA THR A 324 10.21 -11.23 10.67
C THR A 324 10.32 -11.80 9.26
N LEU A 325 11.39 -11.47 8.53
CA LEU A 325 11.63 -11.86 7.13
C LEU A 325 11.63 -13.38 6.97
N ASP A 326 10.86 -13.88 6.02
CA ASP A 326 11.03 -15.20 5.45
C ASP A 326 11.79 -15.09 4.12
N PRO A 327 13.08 -15.49 4.07
CA PRO A 327 13.88 -15.37 2.86
C PRO A 327 13.26 -16.08 1.65
N LYS A 328 12.64 -17.25 1.84
CA LYS A 328 12.00 -18.00 0.75
C LYS A 328 10.80 -17.25 0.18
N ALA A 329 9.97 -16.68 1.07
CA ALA A 329 8.83 -15.87 0.64
C ALA A 329 9.26 -14.59 -0.06
N GLN A 330 10.34 -13.95 0.40
CA GLN A 330 10.86 -12.74 -0.22
C GLN A 330 11.56 -13.03 -1.56
N ASP A 331 12.31 -14.14 -1.69
CA ASP A 331 12.91 -14.57 -2.97
C ASP A 331 11.82 -14.84 -4.03
N TYR A 332 10.73 -15.51 -3.64
CA TYR A 332 9.60 -15.73 -4.52
C TYR A 332 8.88 -14.42 -4.87
N ALA A 333 8.71 -13.53 -3.90
CA ALA A 333 8.17 -12.18 -4.10
C ALA A 333 9.03 -11.38 -5.09
N ASP A 334 10.35 -11.39 -4.91
CA ASP A 334 11.29 -10.69 -5.79
C ASP A 334 11.28 -11.27 -7.22
N LYS A 335 11.18 -12.59 -7.34
CA LYS A 335 11.01 -13.26 -8.64
C LYS A 335 9.68 -12.86 -9.29
N MET A 336 8.57 -12.90 -8.56
CA MET A 336 7.25 -12.50 -9.05
C MET A 336 7.22 -11.05 -9.54
N MET A 337 7.92 -10.13 -8.86
CA MET A 337 7.95 -8.71 -9.19
C MET A 337 8.89 -8.35 -10.35
N ASN A 338 9.99 -9.09 -10.52
CA ASN A 338 11.07 -8.68 -11.43
C ASN A 338 11.19 -9.56 -12.69
N THR A 339 10.46 -10.66 -12.78
CA THR A 339 10.40 -11.53 -13.97
C THR A 339 8.97 -11.76 -14.41
N GLU A 340 8.78 -12.35 -15.59
CA GLU A 340 7.46 -12.73 -16.10
C GLU A 340 7.15 -14.23 -15.90
N ASP A 341 8.01 -14.96 -15.16
CA ASP A 341 7.86 -16.39 -14.92
C ASP A 341 6.57 -16.75 -14.14
N ILE A 342 6.11 -15.83 -13.28
CA ILE A 342 4.97 -16.03 -12.39
C ILE A 342 3.78 -15.18 -12.81
N ILE A 343 4.03 -13.89 -13.09
CA ILE A 343 3.00 -12.92 -13.49
C ILE A 343 3.44 -12.21 -14.76
N ASN A 344 2.58 -12.20 -15.77
CA ASN A 344 2.74 -11.37 -16.96
C ASN A 344 2.16 -9.98 -16.69
N TYR A 345 2.98 -8.96 -16.87
CA TYR A 345 2.60 -7.56 -16.69
C TYR A 345 2.34 -6.89 -18.05
N PRO A 346 1.48 -5.84 -18.10
CA PRO A 346 1.16 -5.16 -19.36
C PRO A 346 2.37 -4.51 -20.04
N ASP A 347 3.24 -3.89 -19.24
CA ASP A 347 4.44 -3.20 -19.69
C ASP A 347 5.44 -3.01 -18.53
N GLU A 348 6.60 -2.41 -18.82
CA GLU A 348 7.67 -2.18 -17.83
C GLU A 348 7.32 -1.11 -16.79
N LYS A 349 6.43 -0.15 -17.11
CA LYS A 349 5.99 0.91 -16.20
C LYS A 349 4.90 0.46 -15.23
N PHE A 350 4.20 -0.63 -15.57
CA PHE A 350 3.17 -1.18 -14.70
C PHE A 350 3.76 -1.60 -13.35
N GLN A 351 3.19 -1.11 -12.28
CA GLN A 351 3.68 -1.30 -10.94
C GLN A 351 2.83 -2.28 -10.15
N GLY A 352 3.48 -2.90 -9.16
CA GLY A 352 2.83 -3.69 -8.13
C GLY A 352 3.45 -3.39 -6.76
N ALA A 353 2.65 -3.44 -5.73
CA ALA A 353 3.11 -3.36 -4.35
C ALA A 353 2.24 -4.24 -3.47
N PHE A 354 2.85 -4.93 -2.51
CA PHE A 354 2.10 -5.79 -1.61
C PHE A 354 2.82 -6.03 -0.28
N VAL A 355 2.05 -6.46 0.69
CA VAL A 355 2.53 -6.98 1.97
C VAL A 355 1.97 -8.39 2.14
N PHE A 356 2.85 -9.36 2.41
CA PHE A 356 2.53 -10.73 2.78
C PHE A 356 2.94 -10.96 4.23
N MET A 357 1.98 -11.32 5.10
CA MET A 357 2.18 -11.36 6.54
C MET A 357 1.42 -12.51 7.20
N ASP A 358 1.85 -12.90 8.38
CA ASP A 358 1.15 -13.84 9.24
C ASP A 358 -0.16 -13.21 9.77
N THR A 359 -1.27 -13.94 9.61
CA THR A 359 -2.62 -13.46 9.97
C THR A 359 -2.77 -13.23 11.47
N ASN A 360 -2.10 -14.02 12.30
CA ASN A 360 -2.34 -14.09 13.73
C ASN A 360 -1.33 -13.30 14.57
N SER A 361 -0.15 -13.00 14.02
CA SER A 361 0.90 -12.26 14.73
C SER A 361 1.13 -10.85 14.20
N GLY A 362 0.79 -10.59 12.93
CA GLY A 362 1.12 -9.33 12.26
C GLY A 362 2.57 -9.26 11.75
N GLU A 363 3.31 -10.36 11.82
CA GLU A 363 4.69 -10.44 11.32
C GLU A 363 4.72 -10.41 9.80
N VAL A 364 5.35 -9.40 9.23
CA VAL A 364 5.52 -9.29 7.77
C VAL A 364 6.58 -10.29 7.32
N ARG A 365 6.24 -11.21 6.40
CA ARG A 365 7.13 -12.25 5.88
C ARG A 365 7.85 -11.85 4.60
N ALA A 366 7.16 -11.10 3.75
CA ALA A 366 7.69 -10.60 2.48
C ALA A 366 6.93 -9.35 2.02
N ILE A 367 7.57 -8.54 1.18
CA ILE A 367 6.95 -7.38 0.54
C ILE A 367 7.31 -7.27 -0.94
N GLY A 368 6.41 -6.70 -1.73
CA GLY A 368 6.69 -6.17 -3.06
C GLY A 368 6.76 -4.65 -3.00
N SER A 369 7.94 -4.06 -3.12
CA SER A 369 8.19 -2.64 -2.89
C SER A 369 8.14 -1.76 -4.14
N GLY A 370 7.66 -2.29 -5.28
CA GLY A 370 7.69 -1.68 -6.60
C GLY A 370 8.47 -2.52 -7.61
N ARG A 371 8.36 -2.20 -8.91
CA ARG A 371 9.01 -2.91 -10.03
C ARG A 371 9.99 -2.01 -10.77
N GLY A 372 11.02 -2.60 -11.40
CA GLY A 372 11.98 -1.89 -12.24
C GLY A 372 12.68 -0.74 -11.51
N GLU A 373 12.69 0.44 -12.13
CA GLU A 373 13.28 1.66 -11.57
C GLU A 373 12.57 2.17 -10.30
N ASN A 374 11.31 1.77 -10.10
CA ASN A 374 10.52 2.13 -8.91
C ASN A 374 10.70 1.16 -7.74
N LYS A 375 11.60 0.19 -7.84
CA LYS A 375 11.98 -0.67 -6.72
C LYS A 375 12.58 0.18 -5.60
N ALA A 376 12.17 -0.10 -4.36
CA ALA A 376 12.64 0.67 -3.21
C ALA A 376 14.17 0.67 -3.13
N THR A 377 14.76 1.85 -3.02
CA THR A 377 16.17 2.06 -2.72
C THR A 377 16.35 2.27 -1.22
N PHE A 378 17.58 2.15 -0.72
CA PHE A 378 17.83 2.34 0.72
C PHE A 378 17.36 3.72 1.19
N LYS A 379 16.47 3.74 2.21
CA LYS A 379 15.77 4.93 2.71
C LYS A 379 14.97 5.72 1.64
N GLY A 380 14.69 5.07 0.51
CA GLY A 380 13.84 5.63 -0.53
C GLY A 380 12.35 5.36 -0.30
N HIS A 381 11.54 5.68 -1.32
CA HIS A 381 10.11 5.40 -1.31
C HIS A 381 9.85 3.90 -1.47
N ASN A 382 9.08 3.32 -0.56
CA ASN A 382 8.69 1.91 -0.58
C ASN A 382 7.18 1.82 -0.84
N MET A 383 6.80 1.39 -2.03
CA MET A 383 5.39 1.37 -2.45
C MET A 383 4.50 0.48 -1.57
N ALA A 384 5.05 -0.52 -0.88
CA ALA A 384 4.28 -1.37 0.03
C ALA A 384 3.86 -0.66 1.33
N ILE A 385 4.58 0.40 1.72
CA ILE A 385 4.48 1.05 3.03
C ILE A 385 4.14 2.53 2.91
N ASP A 386 4.84 3.24 1.99
CA ASP A 386 4.80 4.70 1.89
C ASP A 386 3.78 5.19 0.85
N SER A 387 3.14 4.28 0.06
CA SER A 387 2.16 4.69 -0.94
C SER A 387 0.84 5.14 -0.32
N GLU A 388 0.30 6.22 -0.85
CA GLU A 388 -1.03 6.71 -0.54
C GLU A 388 -1.92 6.58 -1.78
N ARG A 389 -2.55 5.40 -1.95
CA ARG A 389 -3.41 5.10 -3.08
C ARG A 389 -4.85 4.92 -2.63
N GLN A 390 -5.80 5.40 -3.42
CA GLN A 390 -7.21 5.16 -3.15
C GLN A 390 -7.50 3.65 -3.13
N VAL A 391 -8.15 3.20 -2.06
CA VAL A 391 -8.31 1.76 -1.80
C VAL A 391 -9.54 1.14 -2.46
N GLY A 392 -10.46 1.99 -2.93
CA GLY A 392 -11.68 1.53 -3.57
C GLY A 392 -12.48 0.56 -2.68
N SER A 393 -13.13 -0.40 -3.31
CA SER A 393 -14.03 -1.34 -2.62
C SER A 393 -13.38 -2.25 -1.57
N THR A 394 -12.05 -2.23 -1.37
CA THR A 394 -11.43 -2.93 -0.24
C THR A 394 -11.80 -2.29 1.09
N MET A 395 -12.30 -1.05 1.10
CA MET A 395 -12.80 -0.38 2.29
C MET A 395 -14.11 -0.98 2.83
N LYS A 396 -14.93 -1.61 2.00
CA LYS A 396 -16.29 -2.06 2.36
C LYS A 396 -16.38 -2.96 3.59
N PRO A 397 -15.56 -4.02 3.76
CA PRO A 397 -15.60 -4.79 5.00
C PRO A 397 -15.13 -3.99 6.22
N ILE A 398 -14.24 -3.00 6.02
CA ILE A 398 -13.63 -2.19 7.08
C ILE A 398 -14.60 -1.08 7.56
N PHE A 399 -15.32 -0.44 6.65
CA PHE A 399 -16.06 0.78 6.94
C PHE A 399 -17.57 0.61 6.93
N ASP A 400 -18.11 -0.40 6.21
CA ASP A 400 -19.53 -0.59 6.03
C ASP A 400 -20.04 -1.83 6.77
N TYR A 401 -19.69 -3.01 6.28
CA TYR A 401 -20.31 -4.27 6.68
C TYR A 401 -19.80 -4.81 8.03
N GLY A 402 -18.49 -4.69 8.31
CA GLY A 402 -17.94 -5.00 9.64
C GLY A 402 -18.60 -4.17 10.73
N PRO A 403 -18.63 -2.84 10.64
CA PRO A 403 -19.37 -1.97 11.56
C PRO A 403 -20.86 -2.27 11.66
N ALA A 404 -21.53 -2.65 10.56
CA ALA A 404 -22.95 -3.02 10.60
C ALA A 404 -23.19 -4.28 11.45
N ILE A 405 -22.33 -5.28 11.35
CA ILE A 405 -22.40 -6.46 12.22
C ILE A 405 -22.05 -6.08 13.66
N GLU A 406 -20.99 -5.31 13.88
CA GLU A 406 -20.50 -4.96 15.24
C GLU A 406 -21.53 -4.14 16.03
N TYR A 407 -22.10 -3.11 15.43
CA TYR A 407 -22.93 -2.13 16.13
C TYR A 407 -24.44 -2.34 15.99
N LYS A 408 -24.86 -3.02 14.91
CA LYS A 408 -26.29 -3.26 14.61
C LYS A 408 -26.67 -4.73 14.74
N GLN A 409 -25.68 -5.64 14.85
CA GLN A 409 -25.89 -7.09 14.86
C GLN A 409 -26.70 -7.60 13.64
N TRP A 410 -26.45 -6.97 12.47
CA TRP A 410 -27.12 -7.39 11.24
C TRP A 410 -26.66 -8.79 10.84
N SER A 411 -27.62 -9.58 10.32
CA SER A 411 -27.32 -10.87 9.72
C SER A 411 -26.63 -10.71 8.35
N THR A 412 -25.99 -11.74 7.86
CA THR A 412 -25.47 -11.74 6.49
C THR A 412 -26.58 -11.69 5.44
N TYR A 413 -27.83 -12.07 5.83
CA TYR A 413 -29.03 -11.94 5.00
C TYR A 413 -29.66 -10.56 5.03
N HIS A 414 -29.28 -9.67 5.93
CA HIS A 414 -29.90 -8.35 6.06
C HIS A 414 -30.13 -7.68 4.71
N GLN A 415 -31.38 -7.27 4.42
CA GLN A 415 -31.76 -6.74 3.12
C GLN A 415 -31.43 -5.26 2.99
N ILE A 416 -30.67 -4.93 1.97
CA ILE A 416 -30.27 -3.56 1.62
C ILE A 416 -30.76 -3.28 0.20
N ASP A 417 -31.42 -2.15 0.01
CA ASP A 417 -31.98 -1.79 -1.28
C ASP A 417 -30.93 -1.11 -2.18
N ASP A 418 -30.62 -1.73 -3.33
CA ASP A 418 -29.72 -1.22 -4.38
C ASP A 418 -30.50 -0.40 -5.43
N SER A 419 -31.42 0.46 -5.02
CA SER A 419 -32.11 1.44 -5.88
C SER A 419 -31.27 2.73 -6.04
N PRO A 420 -31.51 3.56 -7.08
CA PRO A 420 -30.80 4.83 -7.30
C PRO A 420 -30.69 5.67 -6.03
N TYR A 421 -29.50 6.15 -5.73
CA TYR A 421 -29.20 6.86 -4.48
C TYR A 421 -28.25 8.04 -4.72
N LYS A 422 -28.34 9.07 -3.88
CA LYS A 422 -27.47 10.24 -3.91
C LYS A 422 -26.80 10.46 -2.56
N TYR A 423 -25.56 10.89 -2.60
CA TYR A 423 -24.88 11.44 -1.42
C TYR A 423 -25.64 12.66 -0.87
N SER A 424 -25.36 13.02 0.36
CA SER A 424 -25.90 14.25 0.96
C SER A 424 -25.49 15.51 0.19
N SER A 425 -24.40 15.46 -0.58
CA SER A 425 -23.96 16.50 -1.52
C SER A 425 -24.83 16.63 -2.78
N GLY A 426 -25.78 15.70 -3.01
CA GLY A 426 -26.60 15.64 -4.22
C GLY A 426 -25.99 14.85 -5.39
N GLN A 427 -24.72 14.47 -5.32
CA GLN A 427 -24.07 13.66 -6.35
C GLN A 427 -24.60 12.22 -6.32
N GLU A 428 -24.79 11.62 -7.50
CA GLU A 428 -25.28 10.25 -7.66
C GLU A 428 -24.23 9.21 -7.24
N VAL A 429 -24.65 8.20 -6.47
CA VAL A 429 -23.85 7.00 -6.17
C VAL A 429 -24.07 5.98 -7.28
N ARG A 430 -23.03 5.68 -8.05
CA ARG A 430 -23.11 4.74 -9.17
C ARG A 430 -22.48 3.41 -8.82
N ASN A 431 -23.14 2.33 -9.22
CA ASN A 431 -22.54 1.01 -9.26
C ASN A 431 -21.61 0.88 -10.47
N PHE A 432 -20.63 -0.04 -10.41
CA PHE A 432 -19.62 -0.21 -11.46
C PHE A 432 -20.20 -0.55 -12.84
N ASP A 433 -21.37 -1.19 -12.87
CA ASP A 433 -22.08 -1.62 -14.08
C ASP A 433 -23.23 -0.65 -14.47
N ASN A 434 -23.35 0.48 -13.79
CA ASN A 434 -24.43 1.47 -13.95
C ASN A 434 -25.84 0.87 -13.81
N SER A 435 -25.99 -0.32 -13.17
CA SER A 435 -27.26 -0.99 -12.94
C SER A 435 -27.65 -0.98 -11.46
N HIS A 436 -28.93 -1.24 -11.18
CA HIS A 436 -29.48 -1.38 -9.85
C HIS A 436 -30.25 -2.70 -9.74
N LYS A 437 -30.15 -3.37 -8.61
CA LYS A 437 -30.69 -4.72 -8.41
C LYS A 437 -31.84 -4.77 -7.42
N GLY A 438 -32.23 -3.63 -6.83
CA GLY A 438 -33.25 -3.58 -5.79
C GLY A 438 -32.82 -4.25 -4.48
N PRO A 439 -33.74 -4.76 -3.68
CA PRO A 439 -33.40 -5.41 -2.42
C PRO A 439 -32.52 -6.64 -2.62
N MET A 440 -31.43 -6.70 -1.87
CA MET A 440 -30.48 -7.81 -1.90
C MET A 440 -29.88 -8.07 -0.52
N SER A 441 -29.35 -9.26 -0.28
CA SER A 441 -28.68 -9.56 0.98
C SER A 441 -27.37 -8.76 1.15
N MET A 442 -26.97 -8.53 2.40
CA MET A 442 -25.67 -7.92 2.71
C MET A 442 -24.51 -8.76 2.13
N ARG A 443 -24.63 -10.09 2.16
CA ARG A 443 -23.70 -11.05 1.52
C ARG A 443 -23.58 -10.80 0.02
N ASP A 444 -24.70 -10.75 -0.69
CA ASP A 444 -24.70 -10.54 -2.15
C ASP A 444 -24.20 -9.16 -2.53
N ALA A 445 -24.53 -8.15 -1.73
CA ALA A 445 -24.05 -6.78 -1.93
C ALA A 445 -22.52 -6.69 -1.83
N LEU A 446 -21.92 -7.40 -0.86
CA LEU A 446 -20.46 -7.48 -0.73
C LEU A 446 -19.83 -8.34 -1.84
N ALA A 447 -20.42 -9.50 -2.14
CA ALA A 447 -19.92 -10.43 -3.17
C ALA A 447 -19.90 -9.80 -4.56
N GLN A 448 -20.94 -9.02 -4.89
CA GLN A 448 -21.05 -8.28 -6.15
C GLN A 448 -20.44 -6.87 -6.07
N SER A 449 -19.87 -6.51 -4.93
CA SER A 449 -19.19 -5.21 -4.71
C SER A 449 -20.08 -3.98 -5.01
N ARG A 450 -21.38 -4.02 -4.70
CA ARG A 450 -22.32 -2.93 -4.97
C ARG A 450 -21.98 -1.67 -4.16
N ASN A 451 -22.02 -0.51 -4.79
CA ASN A 451 -21.66 0.76 -4.16
C ASN A 451 -22.83 1.37 -3.38
N VAL A 452 -24.03 1.34 -3.95
CA VAL A 452 -25.22 1.91 -3.31
C VAL A 452 -25.52 1.23 -1.96
N PRO A 453 -25.57 -0.11 -1.86
CA PRO A 453 -25.71 -0.78 -0.57
C PRO A 453 -24.62 -0.42 0.44
N ALA A 454 -23.37 -0.31 0.01
CA ALA A 454 -22.25 0.04 0.87
C ALA A 454 -22.43 1.44 1.50
N VAL A 455 -22.73 2.47 0.69
CA VAL A 455 -22.96 3.83 1.18
C VAL A 455 -24.17 3.90 2.11
N LYS A 456 -25.28 3.23 1.76
CA LYS A 456 -26.47 3.16 2.63
C LYS A 456 -26.14 2.52 3.97
N THR A 457 -25.37 1.42 3.97
CA THR A 457 -24.94 0.71 5.19
C THR A 457 -24.09 1.60 6.08
N ALA A 458 -23.04 2.24 5.55
CA ALA A 458 -22.19 3.14 6.32
C ALA A 458 -22.97 4.30 6.93
N LYS A 459 -23.90 4.87 6.17
CA LYS A 459 -24.77 5.96 6.65
C LYS A 459 -25.70 5.50 7.77
N GLU A 460 -26.28 4.31 7.65
CA GLU A 460 -27.15 3.75 8.69
C GLU A 460 -26.38 3.37 9.95
N VAL A 461 -25.17 2.87 9.84
CA VAL A 461 -24.25 2.65 10.97
C VAL A 461 -23.91 3.97 11.66
N GLY A 462 -23.68 5.01 10.89
CA GLY A 462 -23.15 6.30 11.28
C GLY A 462 -21.66 6.42 11.01
N LEU A 463 -21.25 7.47 10.29
CA LEU A 463 -19.85 7.64 9.81
C LEU A 463 -18.85 7.66 10.96
N ASP A 464 -19.19 8.28 12.12
CA ASP A 464 -18.31 8.33 13.29
C ASP A 464 -18.02 6.93 13.86
N LYS A 465 -19.02 6.05 13.89
CA LYS A 465 -18.85 4.66 14.34
C LYS A 465 -18.04 3.86 13.33
N ALA A 466 -18.29 4.05 12.06
CA ALA A 466 -17.55 3.43 10.98
C ALA A 466 -16.07 3.84 11.02
N GLN A 467 -15.81 5.14 11.25
CA GLN A 467 -14.44 5.66 11.43
C GLN A 467 -13.77 5.03 12.66
N THR A 468 -14.43 5.06 13.82
CA THR A 468 -13.89 4.46 15.06
C THR A 468 -13.53 2.98 14.88
N PHE A 469 -14.37 2.23 14.17
CA PHE A 469 -14.13 0.82 13.86
C PHE A 469 -12.90 0.67 12.95
N ALA A 470 -12.82 1.43 11.87
CA ALA A 470 -11.72 1.40 10.92
C ALA A 470 -10.38 1.83 11.57
N GLU A 471 -10.38 2.86 12.42
CA GLU A 471 -9.20 3.27 13.20
C GLU A 471 -8.76 2.17 14.17
N GLY A 472 -9.69 1.42 14.75
CA GLY A 472 -9.41 0.23 15.54
C GLY A 472 -8.62 -0.84 14.76
N LEU A 473 -8.84 -0.93 13.44
CA LEU A 473 -8.14 -1.80 12.51
C LEU A 473 -6.81 -1.21 11.97
N GLY A 474 -6.38 -0.06 12.49
CA GLY A 474 -5.13 0.59 12.09
C GLY A 474 -5.26 1.56 10.91
N MET A 475 -6.47 1.77 10.38
CA MET A 475 -6.68 2.75 9.31
C MET A 475 -6.46 4.17 9.81
N LYS A 476 -5.97 5.03 8.92
CA LYS A 476 -5.70 6.44 9.21
C LYS A 476 -6.55 7.31 8.28
N PHE A 477 -7.14 8.35 8.85
CA PHE A 477 -7.88 9.35 8.08
C PHE A 477 -7.24 10.71 8.32
N GLY A 478 -7.20 11.55 7.26
CA GLY A 478 -6.64 12.89 7.37
C GLY A 478 -7.43 13.81 8.30
N GLU A 479 -6.96 15.04 8.52
CA GLU A 479 -7.61 16.04 9.40
C GLU A 479 -9.08 16.31 9.07
N ASN A 480 -9.48 16.11 7.84
CA ASN A 480 -10.85 16.30 7.39
C ASN A 480 -11.80 15.13 7.75
N GLY A 481 -11.30 14.05 8.38
CA GLY A 481 -12.07 12.88 8.78
C GLY A 481 -12.60 12.07 7.59
N VAL A 482 -13.81 11.52 7.75
CA VAL A 482 -14.47 10.64 6.79
C VAL A 482 -15.69 11.27 6.14
N TYR A 483 -16.01 10.81 4.94
CA TYR A 483 -17.16 11.23 4.15
C TYR A 483 -18.02 10.02 3.77
N GLU A 484 -19.25 10.24 3.26
CA GLU A 484 -20.07 9.14 2.73
C GLU A 484 -19.36 8.35 1.61
N SER A 485 -18.49 8.99 0.83
CA SER A 485 -17.68 8.33 -0.21
C SER A 485 -16.56 7.44 0.34
N THR A 486 -16.19 7.59 1.62
CA THR A 486 -15.24 6.67 2.28
C THR A 486 -15.77 5.24 2.28
N ALA A 487 -17.10 5.05 2.31
CA ALA A 487 -17.75 3.74 2.18
C ALA A 487 -17.33 2.97 0.92
N ILE A 488 -16.97 3.65 -0.14
CA ILE A 488 -16.50 3.03 -1.38
C ILE A 488 -14.99 3.22 -1.63
N GLY A 489 -14.26 3.68 -0.60
CA GLY A 489 -12.80 3.78 -0.58
C GLY A 489 -12.24 4.99 -1.32
N SER A 490 -12.85 6.16 -1.16
CA SER A 490 -12.28 7.43 -1.67
C SER A 490 -11.05 7.90 -0.89
N ASN A 491 -10.80 7.35 0.30
CA ASN A 491 -9.60 7.61 1.09
C ASN A 491 -8.39 6.85 0.53
N THR A 492 -7.20 7.33 0.87
CA THR A 492 -5.92 6.69 0.52
C THR A 492 -5.41 5.80 1.66
N SER A 493 -4.63 4.78 1.31
CA SER A 493 -3.93 3.92 2.27
C SER A 493 -2.78 3.17 1.58
N SER A 494 -1.98 2.44 2.37
CA SER A 494 -0.89 1.58 1.90
C SER A 494 -1.29 0.10 1.92
N PRO A 495 -0.62 -0.76 1.13
CA PRO A 495 -0.75 -2.21 1.27
C PRO A 495 -0.52 -2.71 2.70
N LEU A 496 0.40 -2.09 3.46
CA LEU A 496 0.67 -2.45 4.86
C LEU A 496 -0.54 -2.21 5.77
N ASP A 497 -1.16 -1.04 5.68
CA ASP A 497 -2.31 -0.70 6.53
C ASP A 497 -3.54 -1.59 6.17
N ILE A 498 -3.79 -1.82 4.88
CA ILE A 498 -4.88 -2.71 4.42
C ILE A 498 -4.63 -4.16 4.85
N ALA A 499 -3.40 -4.68 4.76
CA ALA A 499 -3.07 -6.04 5.21
C ALA A 499 -3.34 -6.19 6.72
N GLY A 500 -2.90 -5.23 7.54
CA GLY A 500 -3.17 -5.21 8.98
C GLY A 500 -4.67 -5.18 9.32
N ALA A 501 -5.46 -4.40 8.59
CA ALA A 501 -6.91 -4.33 8.77
C ALA A 501 -7.58 -5.67 8.43
N TYR A 502 -7.22 -6.30 7.31
CA TYR A 502 -7.78 -7.58 6.88
C TYR A 502 -7.37 -8.74 7.79
N ALA A 503 -6.11 -8.76 8.26
CA ALA A 503 -5.64 -9.76 9.21
C ALA A 503 -6.50 -9.81 10.48
N SER A 504 -7.04 -8.66 10.91
CA SER A 504 -7.90 -8.58 12.09
C SER A 504 -9.20 -9.40 11.97
N PHE A 505 -9.75 -9.54 10.76
CA PHE A 505 -10.88 -10.43 10.52
C PHE A 505 -10.45 -11.89 10.59
N GLY A 506 -9.32 -12.24 9.96
CA GLY A 506 -8.78 -13.59 9.94
C GLY A 506 -8.34 -14.10 11.30
N SER A 507 -7.85 -13.23 12.19
CA SER A 507 -7.43 -13.54 13.57
C SER A 507 -8.57 -13.50 14.58
N GLY A 508 -9.84 -13.57 14.14
CA GLY A 508 -11.01 -13.59 15.03
C GLY A 508 -11.25 -12.29 15.79
N GLY A 509 -10.87 -11.15 15.22
CA GLY A 509 -11.14 -9.80 15.75
C GLY A 509 -10.03 -9.20 16.60
N VAL A 510 -8.80 -9.71 16.48
CA VAL A 510 -7.62 -9.17 17.15
C VAL A 510 -6.74 -8.44 16.13
N TYR A 511 -6.52 -7.15 16.33
CA TYR A 511 -5.58 -6.37 15.53
C TYR A 511 -4.17 -6.53 16.08
N HIS A 512 -3.26 -6.97 15.23
CA HIS A 512 -1.83 -6.93 15.43
C HIS A 512 -1.23 -5.89 14.50
N LYS A 513 -0.54 -4.89 15.05
CA LYS A 513 0.15 -3.91 14.21
C LYS A 513 1.17 -4.64 13.34
N PRO A 514 1.12 -4.51 12.01
CA PRO A 514 2.14 -5.09 11.15
C PRO A 514 3.53 -4.60 11.54
N HIS A 515 4.51 -5.52 11.60
CA HIS A 515 5.86 -5.22 12.03
C HIS A 515 6.90 -6.07 11.29
N PHE A 516 8.11 -5.54 11.20
CA PHE A 516 9.24 -6.12 10.47
C PHE A 516 10.33 -6.64 11.41
N VAL A 517 10.29 -6.25 12.69
CA VAL A 517 11.30 -6.57 13.70
C VAL A 517 10.64 -7.23 14.88
N THR A 518 11.24 -8.30 15.40
CA THR A 518 10.83 -8.96 16.64
C THR A 518 11.59 -8.42 17.84
N LYS A 519 12.90 -8.25 17.69
CA LYS A 519 13.76 -7.69 18.74
C LYS A 519 15.05 -7.09 18.20
N VAL A 520 15.61 -6.18 18.96
CA VAL A 520 16.94 -5.60 18.79
C VAL A 520 17.78 -5.91 20.02
N VAL A 521 18.98 -6.48 19.80
CA VAL A 521 19.93 -6.79 20.88
C VAL A 521 21.15 -5.89 20.73
N TYR A 522 21.50 -5.19 21.78
CA TYR A 522 22.68 -4.33 21.85
C TYR A 522 23.94 -5.14 22.17
N PRO A 523 25.15 -4.60 21.89
CA PRO A 523 26.42 -5.28 22.17
C PRO A 523 26.64 -5.64 23.66
N ASP A 524 25.99 -4.91 24.56
CA ASP A 524 26.00 -5.17 26.01
C ASP A 524 25.02 -6.26 26.45
N GLY A 525 24.27 -6.86 25.51
CA GLY A 525 23.28 -7.89 25.77
C GLY A 525 21.89 -7.34 26.15
N LYS A 526 21.69 -6.02 26.15
CA LYS A 526 20.36 -5.43 26.37
C LYS A 526 19.44 -5.74 25.19
N GLU A 527 18.27 -6.29 25.47
CA GLU A 527 17.25 -6.56 24.45
C GLU A 527 16.13 -5.51 24.49
N VAL A 528 15.65 -5.12 23.32
CA VAL A 528 14.43 -4.34 23.13
C VAL A 528 13.48 -5.17 22.30
N ASN A 529 12.31 -5.47 22.85
CA ASN A 529 11.26 -6.22 22.15
C ASN A 529 10.42 -5.28 21.28
N PHE A 530 10.22 -5.67 20.03
CA PHE A 530 9.44 -4.94 19.03
C PHE A 530 8.09 -5.60 18.71
N THR A 531 7.86 -6.86 19.15
CA THR A 531 6.63 -7.58 18.87
C THR A 531 5.43 -6.89 19.53
N PRO A 532 4.47 -6.37 18.73
CA PRO A 532 3.31 -5.68 19.25
C PRO A 532 2.37 -6.66 20.00
N LYS A 533 1.73 -6.16 21.05
CA LYS A 533 0.64 -6.91 21.68
C LYS A 533 -0.62 -6.81 20.86
N GLY A 534 -1.29 -7.93 20.59
CA GLY A 534 -2.59 -7.95 19.95
C GLY A 534 -3.64 -7.20 20.78
N LYS A 535 -4.49 -6.45 20.08
CA LYS A 535 -5.61 -5.70 20.65
C LYS A 535 -6.91 -6.20 20.04
N ARG A 536 -7.84 -6.70 20.88
CA ARG A 536 -9.19 -7.00 20.37
C ARG A 536 -9.90 -5.73 19.96
N VAL A 537 -10.33 -5.67 18.70
CA VAL A 537 -10.91 -4.48 18.07
C VAL A 537 -12.34 -4.71 17.59
N MET A 538 -12.77 -5.96 17.49
CA MET A 538 -14.14 -6.34 17.19
C MET A 538 -14.50 -7.65 17.90
N LYS A 539 -15.80 -7.93 17.91
CA LYS A 539 -16.31 -9.21 18.43
C LYS A 539 -15.95 -10.37 17.49
N ASP A 540 -15.89 -11.57 18.02
CA ASP A 540 -15.63 -12.79 17.29
C ASP A 540 -16.67 -13.05 16.19
N TYR A 541 -17.96 -12.79 16.49
CA TYR A 541 -19.03 -12.90 15.51
C TYR A 541 -18.88 -11.91 14.34
N THR A 542 -18.40 -10.68 14.60
CA THR A 542 -18.17 -9.70 13.55
C THR A 542 -17.04 -10.15 12.61
N ALA A 543 -15.95 -10.63 13.19
CA ALA A 543 -14.83 -11.15 12.42
C ALA A 543 -15.26 -12.34 11.56
N TYR A 544 -15.92 -13.33 12.14
CA TYR A 544 -16.30 -14.55 11.42
C TYR A 544 -17.38 -14.29 10.35
N MET A 545 -18.44 -13.53 10.66
CA MET A 545 -19.51 -13.26 9.71
C MET A 545 -19.00 -12.42 8.52
N THR A 546 -18.10 -11.48 8.76
CA THR A 546 -17.42 -10.72 7.69
C THR A 546 -16.53 -11.63 6.85
N THR A 547 -15.76 -12.52 7.48
CA THR A 547 -14.93 -13.53 6.80
C THR A 547 -15.77 -14.43 5.90
N ASP A 548 -16.90 -14.93 6.39
CA ASP A 548 -17.79 -15.83 5.62
C ASP A 548 -18.40 -15.10 4.39
N MET A 549 -18.76 -13.82 4.52
CA MET A 549 -19.18 -13.01 3.37
C MET A 549 -18.02 -12.76 2.39
N LEU A 550 -16.80 -12.54 2.87
CA LEU A 550 -15.60 -12.37 2.03
C LEU A 550 -15.21 -13.66 1.30
N ARG A 551 -15.53 -14.84 1.85
CA ARG A 551 -15.44 -16.11 1.12
C ARG A 551 -16.38 -16.11 -0.09
N SER A 552 -17.62 -15.65 0.06
CA SER A 552 -18.57 -15.53 -1.05
C SER A 552 -18.05 -14.63 -2.18
N VAL A 553 -17.26 -13.59 -1.86
CA VAL A 553 -16.57 -12.75 -2.87
C VAL A 553 -15.62 -13.57 -3.72
N VAL A 554 -14.87 -14.49 -3.08
CA VAL A 554 -13.85 -15.34 -3.73
C VAL A 554 -14.50 -16.54 -4.44
N ASP A 555 -15.52 -17.16 -3.86
CA ASP A 555 -16.16 -18.35 -4.40
C ASP A 555 -17.03 -18.02 -5.62
N SER A 556 -17.86 -16.98 -5.52
CA SER A 556 -18.88 -16.67 -6.53
C SER A 556 -18.89 -15.21 -7.00
N GLY A 557 -18.21 -14.31 -6.29
CA GLY A 557 -18.23 -12.86 -6.53
C GLY A 557 -17.12 -12.34 -7.44
N THR A 558 -16.68 -11.11 -7.17
CA THR A 558 -15.67 -10.40 -7.96
C THR A 558 -14.25 -10.92 -7.75
N GLY A 559 -14.00 -11.73 -6.73
CA GLY A 559 -12.71 -12.27 -6.32
C GLY A 559 -12.35 -13.66 -6.87
N LYS A 560 -13.11 -14.21 -7.81
CA LYS A 560 -12.96 -15.60 -8.29
C LYS A 560 -11.56 -15.99 -8.77
N VAL A 561 -10.80 -15.04 -9.30
CA VAL A 561 -9.43 -15.30 -9.79
C VAL A 561 -8.49 -15.66 -8.64
N ALA A 562 -8.73 -15.13 -7.44
CA ALA A 562 -7.96 -15.43 -6.24
C ALA A 562 -8.34 -16.77 -5.57
N ASN A 563 -9.37 -17.47 -6.03
CA ASN A 563 -9.81 -18.74 -5.44
C ASN A 563 -8.72 -19.81 -5.54
N ILE A 564 -8.47 -20.49 -4.41
CA ILE A 564 -7.56 -21.63 -4.29
C ILE A 564 -8.35 -22.75 -3.61
N PRO A 565 -8.82 -23.77 -4.35
CA PRO A 565 -9.75 -24.78 -3.81
C PRO A 565 -9.25 -25.54 -2.59
N SER A 566 -7.93 -25.65 -2.41
CA SER A 566 -7.31 -26.32 -1.25
C SER A 566 -7.29 -25.46 0.02
N LEU A 567 -7.46 -24.14 -0.07
CA LEU A 567 -7.37 -23.21 1.04
C LEU A 567 -8.73 -22.58 1.37
N ASP A 568 -8.89 -22.11 2.59
CA ASP A 568 -10.05 -21.31 3.01
C ASP A 568 -9.71 -19.82 2.82
N VAL A 569 -10.08 -19.27 1.66
CA VAL A 569 -9.71 -17.92 1.24
C VAL A 569 -10.88 -16.96 1.42
N ALA A 570 -10.65 -15.89 2.13
CA ALA A 570 -11.53 -14.73 2.23
C ALA A 570 -10.85 -13.49 1.63
N GLY A 571 -11.56 -12.69 0.85
CA GLY A 571 -10.90 -11.53 0.23
C GLY A 571 -11.86 -10.58 -0.49
N LYS A 572 -11.33 -9.43 -0.89
CA LYS A 572 -12.08 -8.37 -1.57
C LYS A 572 -11.25 -7.70 -2.65
N THR A 573 -11.86 -7.47 -3.78
CA THR A 573 -11.32 -6.64 -4.86
C THR A 573 -11.56 -5.16 -4.58
N GLY A 574 -10.66 -4.31 -5.04
CA GLY A 574 -10.81 -2.86 -5.07
C GLY A 574 -10.46 -2.32 -6.45
N THR A 575 -11.18 -1.31 -6.89
CA THR A 575 -10.90 -0.60 -8.14
C THR A 575 -11.31 0.85 -7.95
N THR A 576 -10.55 1.77 -8.49
CA THR A 576 -10.84 3.20 -8.48
C THR A 576 -11.10 3.71 -9.88
N ASN A 577 -11.61 4.92 -10.02
CA ASN A 577 -11.94 5.50 -11.31
C ASN A 577 -11.15 6.78 -11.55
N TYR A 578 -10.77 7.03 -12.77
CA TYR A 578 -10.38 8.36 -13.23
C TYR A 578 -11.57 9.31 -13.23
N THR A 579 -11.32 10.59 -13.02
CA THR A 579 -12.32 11.63 -13.30
C THR A 579 -12.50 11.77 -14.82
N ALA A 580 -13.64 12.28 -15.26
CA ALA A 580 -13.88 12.54 -16.69
C ALA A 580 -12.82 13.48 -17.30
N LYS A 581 -12.31 14.42 -16.49
CA LYS A 581 -11.23 15.32 -16.89
C LYS A 581 -9.90 14.57 -17.08
N GLU A 582 -9.50 13.71 -16.14
CA GLU A 582 -8.28 12.90 -16.24
C GLU A 582 -8.33 11.99 -17.47
N LEU A 583 -9.48 11.32 -17.73
CA LEU A 583 -9.65 10.49 -18.94
C LEU A 583 -9.44 11.29 -20.22
N SER A 584 -9.99 12.50 -20.28
CA SER A 584 -9.82 13.39 -21.44
C SER A 584 -8.39 13.93 -21.56
N ASP A 585 -7.77 14.34 -20.44
CA ASP A 585 -6.42 14.91 -20.42
C ASP A 585 -5.35 13.87 -20.83
N TYR A 586 -5.58 12.59 -20.50
CA TYR A 586 -4.62 11.50 -20.74
C TYR A 586 -4.97 10.67 -22.00
N ASP A 587 -6.06 10.96 -22.66
CA ASP A 587 -6.58 10.19 -23.80
C ASP A 587 -6.82 8.70 -23.48
N PHE A 588 -7.39 8.44 -22.30
CA PHE A 588 -7.67 7.09 -21.83
C PHE A 588 -9.13 6.70 -22.08
N PRO A 589 -9.41 5.39 -22.31
CA PRO A 589 -10.76 4.90 -22.48
C PRO A 589 -11.59 5.06 -21.21
N ALA A 590 -12.90 5.28 -21.34
CA ALA A 590 -13.82 5.45 -20.21
C ALA A 590 -13.85 4.24 -19.25
N SER A 591 -13.41 3.06 -19.70
CA SER A 591 -13.28 1.85 -18.87
C SER A 591 -11.94 1.74 -18.14
N GLY A 592 -11.00 2.65 -18.39
CA GLY A 592 -9.69 2.67 -17.74
C GLY A 592 -9.80 2.99 -16.25
N SER A 593 -8.98 2.36 -15.44
CA SER A 593 -8.89 2.57 -13.99
C SER A 593 -7.46 2.88 -13.55
N PRO A 594 -7.23 3.76 -12.56
CA PRO A 594 -5.89 4.06 -12.08
C PRO A 594 -5.33 3.01 -11.13
N ASP A 595 -6.17 2.36 -10.32
CA ASP A 595 -5.75 1.44 -9.28
C ASP A 595 -6.59 0.15 -9.30
N SER A 596 -5.94 -0.99 -9.12
CA SER A 596 -6.59 -2.27 -8.81
C SER A 596 -5.99 -2.86 -7.54
N TRP A 597 -6.86 -3.35 -6.67
CA TRP A 597 -6.51 -3.93 -5.40
C TRP A 597 -7.09 -5.34 -5.24
N PHE A 598 -6.38 -6.15 -4.50
CA PHE A 598 -6.93 -7.32 -3.87
C PHE A 598 -6.38 -7.45 -2.45
N ALA A 599 -7.25 -7.52 -1.47
CA ALA A 599 -6.88 -7.81 -0.09
C ALA A 599 -7.60 -9.09 0.35
N GLY A 600 -6.85 -10.04 0.86
CA GLY A 600 -7.41 -11.33 1.26
C GLY A 600 -6.51 -12.05 2.26
N TYR A 601 -7.07 -13.12 2.83
CA TYR A 601 -6.40 -13.89 3.87
C TYR A 601 -6.92 -15.33 3.91
N THR A 602 -6.07 -16.18 4.48
CA THR A 602 -6.37 -17.51 4.97
C THR A 602 -6.24 -17.53 6.49
N PRO A 603 -6.54 -18.61 7.22
CA PRO A 603 -6.20 -18.70 8.63
C PRO A 603 -4.72 -18.48 8.95
N GLN A 604 -3.82 -18.74 7.98
CA GLN A 604 -2.37 -18.67 8.14
C GLN A 604 -1.78 -17.33 7.70
N TYR A 605 -2.10 -16.86 6.50
CA TYR A 605 -1.49 -15.67 5.91
C TYR A 605 -2.49 -14.65 5.40
N THR A 606 -2.11 -13.38 5.48
CA THR A 606 -2.83 -12.23 4.92
C THR A 606 -1.95 -11.52 3.90
N MET A 607 -2.56 -11.12 2.79
CA MET A 607 -1.87 -10.34 1.76
C MET A 607 -2.78 -9.24 1.20
N ALA A 608 -2.26 -8.02 1.13
CA ALA A 608 -2.89 -6.92 0.41
C ALA A 608 -1.99 -6.49 -0.76
N VAL A 609 -2.57 -6.42 -1.93
CA VAL A 609 -1.88 -6.13 -3.21
C VAL A 609 -2.51 -4.90 -3.85
N TRP A 610 -1.67 -3.97 -4.25
CA TRP A 610 -2.00 -2.87 -5.15
C TRP A 610 -1.29 -3.07 -6.49
N THR A 611 -1.95 -2.73 -7.58
CA THR A 611 -1.37 -2.64 -8.92
C THR A 611 -1.86 -1.38 -9.64
N GLY A 612 -1.00 -0.81 -10.49
CA GLY A 612 -1.29 0.41 -11.24
C GLY A 612 -0.04 1.03 -11.86
N TYR A 613 -0.04 2.33 -12.06
CA TYR A 613 1.10 3.08 -12.55
C TYR A 613 1.58 4.08 -11.48
N SER A 614 2.89 4.40 -11.48
CA SER A 614 3.46 5.36 -10.52
C SER A 614 2.78 6.71 -10.60
N LYS A 615 2.57 7.21 -11.81
CA LYS A 615 1.78 8.40 -12.10
C LYS A 615 0.54 8.01 -12.89
N LYS A 616 -0.59 8.62 -12.56
CA LYS A 616 -1.87 8.36 -13.24
C LYS A 616 -1.83 8.60 -14.75
N SER A 617 -0.93 9.48 -15.23
CA SER A 617 -0.77 9.79 -16.66
C SER A 617 0.06 8.78 -17.46
N GLU A 618 0.69 7.81 -16.80
CA GLU A 618 1.61 6.84 -17.44
C GLU A 618 0.90 5.64 -18.07
N GLY A 619 -0.35 5.38 -17.68
CA GLY A 619 -1.14 4.27 -18.20
C GLY A 619 -2.40 4.04 -17.38
N TYR A 620 -3.19 3.07 -17.80
CA TYR A 620 -4.44 2.69 -17.14
C TYR A 620 -4.55 1.16 -17.02
N ILE A 621 -5.35 0.74 -16.06
CA ILE A 621 -5.71 -0.67 -15.86
C ILE A 621 -6.94 -0.98 -16.71
N ASP A 622 -6.83 -1.98 -17.56
CA ASP A 622 -7.92 -2.55 -18.35
C ASP A 622 -8.56 -3.77 -17.66
N LYS A 623 -9.52 -4.39 -18.31
CA LYS A 623 -10.20 -5.61 -17.80
C LYS A 623 -9.23 -6.76 -17.53
N ASN A 624 -8.17 -6.94 -18.35
CA ASN A 624 -7.24 -8.06 -18.22
C ASN A 624 -6.23 -7.82 -17.10
N SER A 625 -5.67 -6.60 -17.04
CA SER A 625 -4.71 -6.19 -16.03
C SER A 625 -5.34 -5.99 -14.65
N SER A 626 -6.66 -5.73 -14.56
CA SER A 626 -7.38 -5.64 -13.28
C SER A 626 -7.35 -6.93 -12.44
N ALA A 627 -7.09 -8.08 -13.06
CA ALA A 627 -6.97 -9.36 -12.36
C ALA A 627 -5.56 -9.64 -11.82
N ILE A 628 -4.56 -8.81 -12.14
CA ILE A 628 -3.16 -9.05 -11.76
C ILE A 628 -3.01 -9.09 -10.24
N ALA A 629 -3.63 -8.15 -9.50
CA ALA A 629 -3.59 -8.14 -8.04
C ALA A 629 -4.11 -9.48 -7.43
N GLN A 630 -5.19 -10.03 -7.99
CA GLN A 630 -5.72 -11.34 -7.58
C GLN A 630 -4.76 -12.49 -7.94
N ARG A 631 -4.10 -12.44 -9.10
CA ARG A 631 -3.14 -13.47 -9.53
C ARG A 631 -1.89 -13.46 -8.65
N MET A 632 -1.38 -12.26 -8.27
CA MET A 632 -0.25 -12.12 -7.35
C MET A 632 -0.58 -12.70 -5.97
N PHE A 633 -1.76 -12.39 -5.43
CA PHE A 633 -2.26 -12.99 -4.20
C PHE A 633 -2.31 -14.52 -4.32
N LYS A 634 -2.94 -15.03 -5.38
CA LYS A 634 -3.06 -16.46 -5.63
C LYS A 634 -1.69 -17.14 -5.72
N ALA A 635 -0.72 -16.54 -6.39
CA ALA A 635 0.62 -17.11 -6.54
C ALA A 635 1.31 -17.26 -5.17
N MET A 636 1.36 -16.21 -4.36
CA MET A 636 1.95 -16.26 -3.02
C MET A 636 1.22 -17.25 -2.10
N MET A 637 -0.11 -17.20 -2.07
CA MET A 637 -0.90 -18.12 -1.22
C MET A 637 -0.83 -19.57 -1.66
N SER A 638 -0.70 -19.86 -2.95
CA SER A 638 -0.54 -21.23 -3.44
C SER A 638 0.83 -21.81 -3.10
N GLU A 639 1.87 -20.99 -3.05
CA GLU A 639 3.23 -21.42 -2.75
C GLU A 639 3.45 -21.61 -1.25
N PHE A 640 2.96 -20.66 -0.42
CA PHE A 640 3.27 -20.63 1.01
C PHE A 640 2.11 -21.04 1.92
N GLY A 641 0.88 -21.02 1.44
CA GLY A 641 -0.31 -21.44 2.20
C GLY A 641 -0.41 -22.97 2.25
N THR A 642 0.33 -23.59 3.15
CA THR A 642 0.36 -25.05 3.30
C THR A 642 -0.62 -25.58 4.34
N ASP A 643 -1.20 -24.70 5.15
CA ASP A 643 -2.16 -25.04 6.19
C ASP A 643 -3.58 -25.09 5.61
N ASN A 644 -4.16 -26.28 5.57
CA ASN A 644 -5.54 -26.54 5.13
C ASN A 644 -6.58 -26.23 6.23
N SER A 645 -6.22 -25.53 7.30
CA SER A 645 -7.14 -25.11 8.35
C SER A 645 -8.27 -24.26 7.78
N ARG A 646 -9.42 -24.29 8.47
CA ARG A 646 -10.62 -23.54 8.11
C ARG A 646 -10.89 -22.49 9.17
N PHE A 647 -11.56 -21.41 8.80
CA PHE A 647 -12.06 -20.45 9.76
C PHE A 647 -13.13 -21.10 10.62
N GLU A 648 -12.93 -21.11 11.93
CA GLU A 648 -13.86 -21.75 12.88
C GLU A 648 -14.99 -20.79 13.24
N MET A 649 -16.23 -21.32 13.16
CA MET A 649 -17.43 -20.57 13.53
C MET A 649 -17.52 -20.47 15.06
N PRO A 650 -17.48 -19.24 15.64
CA PRO A 650 -17.55 -19.06 17.07
C PRO A 650 -18.95 -19.38 17.60
N SER A 651 -19.04 -19.75 18.87
CA SER A 651 -20.31 -20.07 19.54
C SER A 651 -21.31 -18.90 19.62
N SER A 652 -20.84 -17.70 19.37
CA SER A 652 -21.63 -16.44 19.30
C SER A 652 -22.40 -16.29 17.97
N VAL A 653 -22.12 -17.16 16.97
CA VAL A 653 -22.75 -17.17 15.64
C VAL A 653 -23.65 -18.39 15.51
N GLU A 654 -24.80 -18.23 14.85
CA GLU A 654 -25.64 -19.33 14.40
C GLU A 654 -25.85 -19.26 12.88
N ARG A 655 -25.90 -20.44 12.22
CA ARG A 655 -26.19 -20.57 10.78
C ARG A 655 -27.61 -21.03 10.58
N ILE A 656 -28.37 -20.32 9.75
CA ILE A 656 -29.74 -20.68 9.37
C ILE A 656 -29.75 -20.71 7.84
N ASN A 657 -29.89 -21.86 7.24
CA ASN A 657 -29.60 -22.10 5.84
C ASN A 657 -28.16 -21.70 5.53
N ASP A 658 -27.95 -20.88 4.52
CA ASP A 658 -26.60 -20.40 4.12
C ASP A 658 -26.20 -19.07 4.78
N GLU A 659 -27.05 -18.52 5.65
CA GLU A 659 -26.86 -17.21 6.24
C GLU A 659 -26.51 -17.25 7.73
N LEU A 660 -25.75 -16.27 8.18
CA LEU A 660 -25.24 -16.16 9.54
C LEU A 660 -25.94 -15.08 10.33
N TYR A 661 -26.16 -15.37 11.59
CA TYR A 661 -26.82 -14.49 12.58
C TYR A 661 -25.99 -14.43 13.85
N VAL A 662 -25.96 -13.25 14.46
CA VAL A 662 -25.47 -13.13 15.84
C VAL A 662 -26.46 -13.86 16.75
N LYS A 663 -25.98 -14.79 17.55
CA LYS A 663 -26.83 -15.60 18.42
C LYS A 663 -27.58 -14.73 19.43
N GLY A 664 -28.90 -14.86 19.44
CA GLY A 664 -29.79 -14.05 20.30
C GLY A 664 -30.16 -12.68 19.75
N ALA A 665 -29.63 -12.26 18.61
CA ALA A 665 -30.08 -11.03 17.95
C ALA A 665 -31.44 -11.22 17.23
N LYS A 666 -32.07 -10.10 16.87
CA LYS A 666 -33.30 -10.11 16.06
C LYS A 666 -32.99 -10.74 14.69
N LYS A 667 -33.78 -11.75 14.33
CA LYS A 667 -33.62 -12.43 13.05
C LYS A 667 -34.40 -11.73 11.95
N ASP A 668 -33.75 -11.50 10.84
CA ASP A 668 -34.39 -11.10 9.59
C ASP A 668 -35.25 -12.26 9.07
N VAL A 669 -36.45 -11.95 8.60
CA VAL A 669 -37.35 -12.96 8.02
C VAL A 669 -36.81 -13.34 6.64
N ILE A 670 -36.29 -14.54 6.50
CA ILE A 670 -35.90 -15.09 5.20
C ILE A 670 -37.17 -15.32 4.37
N LYS A 671 -37.50 -14.40 3.47
CA LYS A 671 -38.43 -14.69 2.41
C LYS A 671 -37.78 -15.70 1.48
N LYS A 672 -38.28 -16.97 1.53
CA LYS A 672 -37.90 -17.94 0.49
C LYS A 672 -38.27 -17.32 -0.86
N VAL A 673 -37.29 -17.05 -1.70
CA VAL A 673 -37.54 -16.72 -3.10
C VAL A 673 -38.06 -18.01 -3.73
N GLN A 674 -39.38 -18.10 -3.87
CA GLN A 674 -39.97 -19.18 -4.61
C GLN A 674 -39.69 -18.91 -6.08
N VAL A 675 -38.93 -19.81 -6.71
CA VAL A 675 -38.69 -19.77 -8.16
C VAL A 675 -39.73 -20.70 -8.78
N ASP A 676 -40.63 -20.14 -9.56
CA ASP A 676 -41.63 -20.93 -10.26
C ASP A 676 -40.96 -21.79 -11.34
N ALA A 677 -41.41 -23.03 -11.46
CA ALA A 677 -40.91 -23.92 -12.45
C ALA A 677 -41.22 -23.41 -13.88
N PRO A 678 -40.30 -23.54 -14.82
CA PRO A 678 -40.57 -23.15 -16.21
C PRO A 678 -41.81 -23.87 -16.71
N SER A 679 -42.60 -23.17 -17.51
CA SER A 679 -43.83 -23.77 -18.08
C SER A 679 -43.64 -24.07 -19.57
N GLY A 680 -44.48 -24.96 -20.13
CA GLY A 680 -44.57 -25.18 -21.55
C GLY A 680 -43.29 -25.76 -22.18
N LEU A 681 -42.50 -26.58 -21.45
CA LEU A 681 -41.36 -27.27 -22.02
C LEU A 681 -41.83 -28.20 -23.17
N GLN A 682 -41.41 -27.84 -24.37
CA GLN A 682 -41.58 -28.63 -25.58
C GLN A 682 -40.22 -29.17 -25.97
N ALA A 683 -40.16 -30.47 -26.25
CA ALA A 683 -38.97 -31.15 -26.74
C ALA A 683 -39.39 -32.03 -27.93
N ALA A 684 -38.82 -31.77 -29.08
CA ALA A 684 -39.15 -32.49 -30.31
C ALA A 684 -37.88 -32.88 -31.05
N TYR A 685 -37.86 -34.09 -31.58
CA TYR A 685 -36.81 -34.51 -32.49
C TYR A 685 -37.01 -33.88 -33.86
N ASP A 686 -35.96 -33.25 -34.36
CA ASP A 686 -35.88 -32.73 -35.73
C ASP A 686 -35.02 -33.65 -36.58
N GLN A 687 -35.65 -34.31 -37.50
CA GLN A 687 -35.03 -35.27 -38.39
C GLN A 687 -34.04 -34.60 -39.36
N SER A 688 -34.32 -33.36 -39.77
CA SER A 688 -33.48 -32.63 -40.74
C SER A 688 -32.10 -32.25 -40.20
N SER A 689 -32.02 -31.96 -38.92
CA SER A 689 -30.78 -31.56 -38.21
C SER A 689 -30.23 -32.66 -37.30
N ASN A 690 -30.87 -33.84 -37.24
CA ASN A 690 -30.55 -34.91 -36.28
C ASN A 690 -30.32 -34.41 -34.87
N SER A 691 -31.28 -33.64 -34.37
CA SER A 691 -31.18 -32.97 -33.08
C SER A 691 -32.51 -32.92 -32.33
N ILE A 692 -32.47 -32.72 -31.01
CA ILE A 692 -33.67 -32.45 -30.22
C ILE A 692 -33.72 -30.94 -29.99
N GLN A 693 -34.80 -30.33 -30.46
CA GLN A 693 -35.11 -28.93 -30.26
C GLN A 693 -35.94 -28.74 -28.99
N LEU A 694 -35.50 -27.82 -28.13
CA LEU A 694 -36.13 -27.50 -26.87
C LEU A 694 -36.66 -26.06 -26.90
N LYS A 695 -37.89 -25.84 -26.44
CA LYS A 695 -38.47 -24.52 -26.20
C LYS A 695 -39.30 -24.54 -24.92
N TRP A 696 -39.30 -23.42 -24.20
CA TRP A 696 -40.14 -23.28 -23.01
C TRP A 696 -40.61 -21.80 -22.87
N ALA A 697 -41.59 -21.57 -21.99
CA ALA A 697 -42.03 -20.23 -21.67
C ALA A 697 -41.16 -19.67 -20.53
N GLY A 698 -40.65 -18.44 -20.69
CA GLY A 698 -39.91 -17.73 -19.65
C GLY A 698 -40.79 -17.35 -18.46
N SER A 699 -40.24 -17.43 -17.24
CA SER A 699 -41.01 -17.15 -16.01
C SER A 699 -40.86 -15.69 -15.51
N SER A 700 -39.76 -15.02 -15.76
CA SER A 700 -39.53 -13.58 -15.49
C SER A 700 -38.16 -13.14 -16.04
N ASP A 701 -37.92 -11.82 -16.13
CA ASP A 701 -36.68 -11.25 -16.70
C ASP A 701 -35.42 -11.52 -15.87
N ASP A 702 -35.56 -11.95 -14.61
CA ASP A 702 -34.46 -12.14 -13.64
C ASP A 702 -34.11 -13.63 -13.40
N VAL A 703 -34.55 -14.54 -14.26
CA VAL A 703 -34.37 -15.98 -14.09
C VAL A 703 -33.42 -16.52 -15.13
N SER A 704 -32.42 -17.29 -14.67
CA SER A 704 -31.55 -18.09 -15.53
C SER A 704 -32.07 -19.53 -15.66
N TYR A 705 -31.79 -20.21 -16.76
CA TYR A 705 -32.20 -21.58 -16.99
C TYR A 705 -30.98 -22.48 -17.10
N SER A 706 -31.13 -23.71 -16.61
CA SER A 706 -30.21 -24.81 -16.85
C SER A 706 -30.94 -25.99 -17.47
N VAL A 707 -30.36 -26.55 -18.51
CA VAL A 707 -30.87 -27.77 -19.18
C VAL A 707 -29.82 -28.87 -19.06
N SER A 708 -30.25 -30.02 -18.65
CA SER A 708 -29.43 -31.23 -18.70
C SER A 708 -30.20 -32.36 -19.37
N TYR A 709 -29.51 -33.31 -19.99
CA TYR A 709 -30.13 -34.50 -20.60
C TYR A 709 -29.35 -35.76 -20.26
N LYS A 710 -30.08 -36.91 -20.33
CA LYS A 710 -29.53 -38.23 -20.22
C LYS A 710 -30.20 -39.12 -21.27
N GLY A 711 -29.42 -39.74 -22.14
CA GLY A 711 -29.85 -40.68 -23.17
C GLY A 711 -29.79 -42.14 -22.67
N SER A 712 -30.67 -42.99 -23.17
CA SER A 712 -30.63 -44.46 -22.95
C SER A 712 -29.40 -45.13 -23.59
N ASP A 713 -28.74 -44.42 -24.50
CA ASP A 713 -27.47 -44.76 -25.13
C ASP A 713 -26.24 -44.47 -24.25
N GLY A 714 -26.45 -43.96 -23.02
CA GLY A 714 -25.40 -43.56 -22.07
C GLY A 714 -24.90 -42.16 -22.26
N SER A 715 -25.35 -41.40 -23.26
CA SER A 715 -25.02 -40.02 -23.48
C SER A 715 -25.63 -39.11 -22.40
N SER A 716 -24.91 -38.05 -21.99
CA SER A 716 -25.43 -37.03 -21.08
C SER A 716 -24.71 -35.72 -21.32
N GLY A 717 -25.34 -34.58 -20.99
CA GLY A 717 -24.74 -33.29 -21.16
C GLY A 717 -25.65 -32.12 -20.79
N SER A 718 -25.13 -30.93 -20.98
CA SER A 718 -25.85 -29.65 -20.77
C SER A 718 -25.68 -28.81 -22.03
N PRO A 719 -26.73 -28.72 -22.88
CA PRO A 719 -26.68 -27.98 -24.14
C PRO A 719 -26.59 -26.47 -23.86
N GLN A 720 -26.02 -25.72 -24.79
CA GLN A 720 -26.02 -24.24 -24.71
C GLN A 720 -27.46 -23.71 -24.85
N ILE A 721 -27.79 -22.75 -23.98
CA ILE A 721 -29.12 -22.13 -23.94
C ILE A 721 -29.04 -20.78 -24.67
N SER A 722 -30.01 -20.54 -25.53
CA SER A 722 -30.23 -19.26 -26.20
C SER A 722 -31.64 -18.73 -25.85
N GLY A 723 -31.70 -17.79 -24.90
CA GLY A 723 -32.97 -17.31 -24.38
C GLY A 723 -33.80 -18.39 -23.70
N THR A 724 -34.94 -18.77 -24.30
CA THR A 724 -35.85 -19.85 -23.85
C THR A 724 -35.82 -21.06 -24.77
N SER A 725 -34.70 -21.36 -25.37
CA SER A 725 -34.50 -22.51 -26.25
C SER A 725 -33.11 -23.13 -26.08
N ALA A 726 -33.00 -24.38 -26.43
CA ALA A 726 -31.72 -25.11 -26.48
C ALA A 726 -31.80 -26.22 -27.53
N THR A 727 -30.65 -26.69 -28.04
CA THR A 727 -30.58 -27.80 -29.02
C THR A 727 -29.61 -28.86 -28.52
N ILE A 728 -30.04 -30.11 -28.53
CA ILE A 728 -29.20 -31.31 -28.26
C ILE A 728 -28.86 -31.90 -29.62
N SER A 729 -27.61 -31.77 -30.05
CA SER A 729 -27.14 -32.30 -31.35
C SER A 729 -26.49 -33.67 -31.21
N GLY A 730 -26.43 -34.43 -32.31
CA GLY A 730 -25.73 -35.71 -32.35
C GLY A 730 -26.46 -36.83 -31.61
N VAL A 731 -27.79 -36.77 -31.56
CA VAL A 731 -28.63 -37.78 -30.92
C VAL A 731 -28.62 -39.10 -31.70
N GLN A 732 -28.67 -40.22 -30.98
CA GLN A 732 -28.55 -41.55 -31.57
C GLN A 732 -29.94 -42.11 -31.97
N PRO A 733 -30.06 -42.71 -33.16
CA PRO A 733 -31.30 -43.42 -33.59
C PRO A 733 -31.68 -44.51 -32.60
N GLY A 734 -32.97 -44.63 -32.30
CA GLY A 734 -33.52 -45.60 -31.34
C GLY A 734 -33.34 -45.23 -29.86
N ALA A 735 -32.60 -44.18 -29.53
CA ALA A 735 -32.38 -43.79 -28.15
C ALA A 735 -33.50 -42.90 -27.59
N THR A 736 -33.74 -43.01 -26.30
CA THR A 736 -34.68 -42.17 -25.54
C THR A 736 -33.91 -41.17 -24.68
N TYR A 737 -34.20 -39.89 -24.86
CA TYR A 737 -33.57 -38.81 -24.10
C TYR A 737 -34.53 -38.28 -23.07
N THR A 738 -34.10 -38.28 -21.80
CA THR A 738 -34.79 -37.58 -20.70
C THR A 738 -34.09 -36.22 -20.48
N ILE A 739 -34.83 -35.15 -20.64
CA ILE A 739 -34.38 -33.78 -20.52
C ILE A 739 -34.90 -33.20 -19.20
N SER A 740 -34.08 -32.49 -18.47
CA SER A 740 -34.45 -31.78 -17.23
C SER A 740 -34.13 -30.29 -17.40
N LEU A 741 -35.12 -29.43 -17.18
CA LEU A 741 -35.03 -27.97 -17.23
C LEU A 741 -35.32 -27.41 -15.81
N VAL A 742 -34.43 -26.59 -15.33
CA VAL A 742 -34.53 -25.93 -14.03
C VAL A 742 -34.37 -24.40 -14.21
N ALA A 743 -35.23 -23.63 -13.57
CA ALA A 743 -35.11 -22.20 -13.45
C ALA A 743 -34.36 -21.84 -12.17
N THR A 744 -33.43 -20.87 -12.23
CA THR A 744 -32.65 -20.43 -11.08
C THR A 744 -32.72 -18.89 -10.95
N LYS A 745 -32.89 -18.37 -9.72
CA LYS A 745 -32.82 -16.96 -9.37
C LYS A 745 -31.93 -16.80 -8.13
N GLY A 746 -30.74 -16.24 -8.31
CA GLY A 746 -29.73 -16.24 -7.26
C GLY A 746 -29.39 -17.67 -6.83
N ASN A 747 -29.47 -17.97 -5.54
CA ASN A 747 -29.21 -19.30 -4.97
C ASN A 747 -30.47 -20.19 -4.88
N SER A 748 -31.63 -19.76 -5.38
CA SER A 748 -32.87 -20.53 -5.35
C SER A 748 -33.15 -21.16 -6.70
N SER A 749 -33.55 -22.41 -6.68
CA SER A 749 -33.90 -23.17 -7.89
C SER A 749 -35.34 -23.68 -7.83
N SER A 750 -35.98 -23.74 -8.98
CA SER A 750 -37.29 -24.35 -9.13
C SER A 750 -37.20 -25.88 -9.04
N ALA A 751 -38.35 -26.53 -8.87
CA ALA A 751 -38.47 -27.94 -9.19
C ALA A 751 -38.11 -28.20 -10.69
N PRO A 752 -37.47 -29.31 -11.04
CA PRO A 752 -37.15 -29.63 -12.42
C PRO A 752 -38.40 -29.95 -13.22
N VAL A 753 -38.49 -29.41 -14.42
CA VAL A 753 -39.49 -29.81 -15.42
C VAL A 753 -38.84 -30.76 -16.39
N THR A 754 -39.44 -31.92 -16.61
CA THR A 754 -38.86 -32.99 -17.44
C THR A 754 -39.66 -33.22 -18.72
N ALA A 755 -38.97 -33.57 -19.79
CA ALA A 755 -39.55 -34.03 -21.04
C ALA A 755 -38.76 -35.26 -21.54
N THR A 756 -39.44 -36.14 -22.22
CA THR A 756 -38.84 -37.34 -22.80
C THR A 756 -39.06 -37.34 -24.32
N VAL A 757 -38.00 -37.58 -25.07
CA VAL A 757 -38.05 -37.67 -26.53
C VAL A 757 -37.45 -39.01 -26.98
N VAL A 758 -38.17 -39.72 -27.82
CA VAL A 758 -37.67 -40.94 -28.48
C VAL A 758 -37.19 -40.55 -29.88
N VAL A 759 -35.95 -40.83 -30.18
CA VAL A 759 -35.38 -40.65 -31.53
C VAL A 759 -35.75 -41.89 -32.34
N PRO A 760 -36.44 -41.76 -33.48
CA PRO A 760 -36.80 -42.92 -34.31
C PRO A 760 -35.59 -43.77 -34.74
N GLY A 761 -35.68 -45.07 -34.63
CA GLY A 761 -34.65 -45.99 -35.16
C GLY A 761 -34.64 -46.02 -36.70
N ASP A 762 -33.55 -46.52 -37.25
CA ASP A 762 -33.33 -46.50 -38.71
C ASP A 762 -34.46 -47.20 -39.53
N ASP A 763 -35.06 -48.22 -38.97
CA ASP A 763 -36.23 -48.93 -39.62
C ASP A 763 -37.49 -48.06 -39.60
N ALA A 764 -37.73 -47.28 -38.54
CA ALA A 764 -38.88 -46.40 -38.46
C ALA A 764 -38.64 -45.10 -39.34
N LYS A 765 -37.41 -44.71 -39.52
CA LYS A 765 -37.04 -43.63 -40.43
C LYS A 765 -37.26 -43.98 -41.86
N LYS A 766 -36.82 -45.16 -42.28
CA LYS A 766 -37.03 -45.69 -43.64
C LYS A 766 -38.55 -45.94 -43.99
N LYS A 767 -39.33 -46.37 -43.03
CA LYS A 767 -40.78 -46.48 -43.21
C LYS A 767 -41.47 -45.16 -43.33
N ALA A 768 -41.05 -44.14 -42.57
CA ALA A 768 -41.59 -42.76 -42.65
C ALA A 768 -41.20 -42.08 -43.99
N GLU A 769 -40.01 -42.32 -44.51
CA GLU A 769 -39.58 -41.84 -45.81
C GLU A 769 -40.36 -42.52 -46.96
N ASP A 770 -40.60 -43.83 -46.85
CA ASP A 770 -41.43 -44.58 -47.81
C ASP A 770 -42.90 -44.10 -47.81
N ASP A 771 -43.48 -43.86 -46.60
CA ASP A 771 -44.83 -43.34 -46.44
C ASP A 771 -44.98 -41.91 -46.95
N ALA A 772 -43.97 -41.05 -46.73
CA ALA A 772 -43.94 -39.69 -47.24
C ALA A 772 -43.76 -39.65 -48.75
N ALA A 773 -42.94 -40.55 -49.35
CA ALA A 773 -42.76 -40.67 -50.74
C ALA A 773 -44.07 -41.17 -51.45
N LYS A 774 -44.78 -42.10 -50.79
CA LYS A 774 -46.06 -42.61 -51.23
C LYS A 774 -47.16 -41.54 -51.19
N LYS A 775 -47.20 -40.71 -50.10
CA LYS A 775 -48.14 -39.58 -49.98
C LYS A 775 -47.91 -38.53 -51.03
N LYS A 776 -46.64 -38.25 -51.28
CA LYS A 776 -46.25 -37.27 -52.32
C LYS A 776 -46.60 -37.78 -53.74
N ALA A 777 -46.42 -39.10 -53.99
CA ALA A 777 -46.81 -39.67 -55.25
C ALA A 777 -48.35 -39.67 -55.44
N GLU A 778 -49.15 -39.86 -54.35
CA GLU A 778 -50.60 -39.74 -54.36
C GLU A 778 -51.06 -38.28 -54.56
N GLU A 779 -50.39 -37.31 -53.95
CA GLU A 779 -50.67 -35.85 -54.17
C GLU A 779 -50.30 -35.40 -55.57
N ASP A 780 -49.17 -35.87 -56.12
CA ASP A 780 -48.76 -35.57 -57.50
C ASP A 780 -49.66 -36.21 -58.50
N ALA A 781 -50.18 -37.46 -58.25
CA ALA A 781 -51.21 -38.18 -59.05
C ALA A 781 -52.54 -37.43 -58.99
N ALA A 782 -52.94 -36.91 -57.79
CA ALA A 782 -54.19 -36.14 -57.68
C ALA A 782 -54.11 -34.80 -58.43
N LYS A 783 -52.94 -34.09 -58.36
CA LYS A 783 -52.71 -32.88 -59.13
C LYS A 783 -52.70 -33.12 -60.62
N LYS A 784 -52.17 -34.25 -61.11
CA LYS A 784 -52.17 -34.61 -62.52
C LYS A 784 -53.61 -34.99 -62.99
N ALA A 785 -54.38 -35.61 -62.14
CA ALA A 785 -55.82 -35.96 -62.46
C ALA A 785 -56.70 -34.66 -62.49
N GLU A 786 -56.37 -33.67 -61.75
CA GLU A 786 -57.03 -32.36 -61.75
C GLU A 786 -56.64 -31.48 -62.98
N GLN A 787 -55.34 -31.54 -63.40
CA GLN A 787 -54.88 -30.98 -64.67
C GLN A 787 -55.48 -31.63 -65.90
N ASP A 788 -55.66 -32.94 -65.92
CA ASP A 788 -56.31 -33.72 -67.01
C ASP A 788 -57.82 -33.41 -67.09
N LYS A 789 -58.49 -33.11 -66.00
CA LYS A 789 -59.89 -32.59 -66.01
C LYS A 789 -60.06 -31.18 -66.49
N GLN A 790 -59.06 -30.32 -66.32
CA GLN A 790 -59.09 -28.94 -66.84
C GLN A 790 -58.85 -28.91 -68.34
N ASN A 791 -58.10 -29.87 -68.90
CA ASN A 791 -57.85 -29.94 -70.37
C ASN A 791 -59.01 -30.55 -71.23
N GLN A 792 -60.06 -31.15 -70.60
CA GLN A 792 -61.22 -31.64 -71.27
C GLN A 792 -62.40 -30.70 -71.43
N ASN A 793 -62.32 -29.47 -70.94
CA ASN A 793 -63.45 -28.52 -70.90
C ASN A 793 -63.27 -27.30 -71.81
N ASN A 794 -62.35 -27.29 -72.76
CA ASN A 794 -62.26 -26.24 -73.78
C ASN A 794 -62.04 -26.79 -75.14
N GLY A 795 -63.18 -27.17 -75.78
CA GLY A 795 -63.27 -27.53 -77.19
C GLY A 795 -64.22 -26.58 -77.95
N ASN A 796 -63.66 -25.94 -78.84
CA ASN A 796 -64.05 -25.66 -80.21
C ASN A 796 -64.83 -24.36 -80.62
N PRO A 797 -64.83 -24.09 -81.96
CA PRO A 797 -63.94 -23.23 -82.73
C PRO A 797 -64.82 -22.18 -83.56
N PRO A 798 -64.55 -21.68 -84.82
CA PRO A 798 -63.32 -21.40 -85.55
C PRO A 798 -63.34 -20.04 -86.29
N ALA A 799 -62.27 -19.83 -87.07
CA ALA A 799 -62.14 -19.12 -88.29
C ALA A 799 -61.85 -17.58 -88.30
N GLY A 800 -60.84 -17.27 -89.09
CA GLY A 800 -60.84 -16.05 -89.96
C GLY A 800 -59.46 -15.39 -90.11
N GLU A 801 -58.76 -15.85 -91.09
CA GLU A 801 -57.87 -15.11 -92.02
C GLU A 801 -57.28 -13.80 -91.72
N GLY A 802 -55.98 -13.71 -91.92
CA GLY A 802 -55.48 -12.52 -92.60
C GLY A 802 -54.19 -11.90 -92.19
N ASN A 803 -53.17 -12.26 -92.95
CA ASN A 803 -52.01 -11.45 -93.32
C ASN A 803 -50.88 -11.05 -92.40
N THR A 804 -49.78 -11.55 -92.82
CA THR A 804 -48.35 -11.17 -92.60
C THR A 804 -47.97 -9.73 -93.02
N PRO A 805 -46.68 -9.41 -92.92
CA PRO A 805 -45.74 -9.10 -91.83
C PRO A 805 -45.13 -7.67 -92.04
N PRO A 806 -43.97 -7.26 -91.81
CA PRO A 806 -42.81 -7.73 -91.00
C PRO A 806 -42.12 -6.59 -90.17
N GLY A 807 -41.09 -6.98 -89.42
CA GLY A 807 -39.93 -6.12 -89.24
C GLY A 807 -39.57 -5.87 -87.80
N GLY A 808 -38.53 -6.45 -87.41
CA GLY A 808 -37.22 -5.93 -87.18
C GLY A 808 -36.82 -5.78 -85.79
N GLY A 809 -35.86 -6.58 -85.39
CA GLY A 809 -34.62 -6.18 -84.84
C GLY A 809 -34.43 -6.43 -83.33
N ASN A 810 -33.77 -7.49 -83.08
CA ASN A 810 -32.43 -7.58 -82.39
C ASN A 810 -32.35 -6.97 -81.02
N THR A 811 -31.86 -7.59 -80.08
CA THR A 811 -30.72 -8.48 -79.76
C THR A 811 -30.79 -9.01 -78.34
N THR A 812 -30.55 -10.24 -78.30
CA THR A 812 -30.06 -11.15 -77.19
C THR A 812 -28.90 -10.55 -76.41
N PRO A 813 -28.32 -11.22 -75.37
CA PRO A 813 -28.77 -12.42 -74.64
C PRO A 813 -28.29 -12.46 -73.15
N GLY A 814 -28.66 -13.44 -72.50
CA GLY A 814 -27.88 -14.45 -71.84
C GLY A 814 -27.78 -14.36 -70.33
N GLY A 815 -28.22 -15.31 -69.73
CA GLY A 815 -27.70 -16.62 -69.37
C GLY A 815 -26.94 -16.47 -68.13
N GLY A 816 -27.05 -17.22 -67.17
CA GLY A 816 -27.19 -18.56 -66.82
C GLY A 816 -26.37 -18.83 -65.59
N ASN A 817 -26.95 -19.36 -64.67
CA ASN A 817 -26.65 -20.48 -63.81
C ASN A 817 -25.23 -20.82 -63.33
N THR A 818 -25.17 -21.23 -62.06
CA THR A 818 -24.48 -22.38 -61.39
C THR A 818 -23.35 -22.05 -60.42
N ALA A 819 -23.59 -22.48 -59.20
CA ALA A 819 -22.60 -22.98 -58.25
C ALA A 819 -21.98 -24.30 -58.80
N PRO A 820 -20.98 -24.96 -58.22
CA PRO A 820 -20.42 -24.89 -56.88
C PRO A 820 -18.89 -25.17 -56.78
N GLY A 821 -18.34 -25.14 -55.52
CA GLY A 821 -17.29 -26.13 -55.17
C GLY A 821 -15.91 -25.65 -54.88
N GLY A 822 -15.53 -25.76 -53.65
CA GLY A 822 -14.44 -26.60 -53.16
C GLY A 822 -13.01 -26.16 -53.32
N GLY A 823 -12.28 -26.20 -52.20
CA GLY A 823 -10.91 -26.68 -52.18
C GLY A 823 -9.80 -25.71 -51.77
N ASN A 824 -9.47 -25.78 -50.51
CA ASN A 824 -8.15 -25.95 -49.87
C ASN A 824 -6.87 -25.63 -50.67
N THR A 825 -5.96 -24.86 -50.04
CA THR A 825 -4.54 -25.16 -49.72
C THR A 825 -3.70 -23.87 -49.70
N THR A 826 -2.98 -23.73 -48.57
CA THR A 826 -1.73 -22.96 -48.41
C THR A 826 -0.61 -23.65 -49.24
N PRO A 827 0.62 -23.09 -49.45
CA PRO A 827 1.41 -22.10 -48.67
C PRO A 827 2.37 -21.18 -49.47
N GLY A 828 3.04 -20.28 -48.72
CA GLY A 828 4.47 -20.03 -49.00
C GLY A 828 4.94 -18.76 -49.66
N GLY A 829 5.62 -17.93 -48.91
CA GLY A 829 6.97 -17.46 -49.18
C GLY A 829 7.22 -16.27 -50.07
N GLY A 830 7.99 -15.32 -49.53
CA GLY A 830 8.99 -14.61 -50.31
C GLY A 830 8.91 -13.08 -50.35
N ASN A 831 9.61 -12.48 -49.41
CA ASN A 831 10.67 -11.48 -49.51
C ASN A 831 10.71 -10.60 -50.82
N THR A 832 10.74 -9.24 -50.62
CA THR A 832 11.83 -8.32 -51.08
C THR A 832 11.40 -6.85 -50.91
N THR A 833 12.21 -6.12 -50.16
CA THR A 833 12.42 -4.67 -50.27
C THR A 833 13.19 -4.40 -51.57
N PRO A 834 13.38 -3.15 -52.13
CA PRO A 834 13.84 -1.94 -51.45
C PRO A 834 13.42 -0.56 -52.04
N GLY A 835 13.79 0.51 -51.32
CA GLY A 835 14.28 1.80 -51.77
C GLY A 835 13.21 2.85 -52.03
N GLY A 836 13.25 4.03 -51.48
CA GLY A 836 14.31 4.97 -51.33
C GLY A 836 13.77 6.33 -51.76
N GLY A 837 14.04 7.42 -51.00
CA GLY A 837 13.87 8.78 -51.53
C GLY A 837 13.34 9.81 -50.53
N ASN A 838 14.17 10.25 -49.74
CA ASN A 838 14.68 11.57 -49.35
C ASN A 838 13.96 12.80 -49.93
N THR A 839 13.48 13.75 -49.09
CA THR A 839 13.83 15.19 -49.18
C THR A 839 13.31 15.98 -47.96
N THR A 840 14.25 16.57 -47.26
CA THR A 840 14.13 17.70 -46.30
C THR A 840 14.33 19.04 -47.05
N PRO A 841 14.40 20.17 -46.25
CA PRO A 841 13.38 21.16 -45.88
C PRO A 841 13.66 22.50 -46.61
N PRO A 842 13.47 23.74 -46.22
CA PRO A 842 13.22 24.50 -45.01
C PRO A 842 12.38 25.80 -45.24
N PRO A 843 12.63 27.02 -44.63
CA PRO A 843 12.32 27.48 -43.28
C PRO A 843 11.54 28.83 -43.27
N GLY A 844 11.35 29.38 -42.09
CA GLY A 844 11.18 30.85 -41.96
C GLY A 844 10.16 31.35 -40.98
N ASP A 845 10.67 31.97 -39.90
CA ASP A 845 10.40 33.26 -39.30
C ASP A 845 8.95 33.55 -38.82
N GLY A 846 8.70 33.98 -37.64
CA GLY A 846 9.32 34.96 -36.80
C GLY A 846 8.26 35.62 -35.93
N ASN A 847 8.64 36.02 -34.76
CA ASN A 847 8.11 37.11 -33.94
C ASN A 847 7.26 36.81 -32.72
N HIS A 848 7.92 37.04 -31.58
CA HIS A 848 7.42 37.48 -30.26
C HIS A 848 6.52 38.73 -30.33
N PRO A 849 5.72 39.06 -29.28
CA PRO A 849 6.24 39.52 -27.98
C PRO A 849 5.45 39.13 -26.74
N ASN A 850 6.18 39.10 -25.61
CA ASN A 850 5.75 39.30 -24.22
C ASN A 850 5.61 40.79 -23.89
N PRO A 851 5.28 41.20 -22.62
CA PRO A 851 4.21 40.95 -21.68
C PRO A 851 3.36 42.21 -21.36
N PRO A 852 2.59 42.35 -20.30
CA PRO A 852 3.09 42.91 -19.05
C PRO A 852 2.51 42.37 -17.73
N ALA A 853 3.25 42.69 -16.67
CA ALA A 853 3.02 42.48 -15.26
C ALA A 853 2.06 43.49 -14.61
N GLU A 854 1.84 43.27 -13.31
CA GLU A 854 1.28 44.12 -12.21
C GLU A 854 -0.11 43.66 -11.77
N GLY A 855 -0.43 43.49 -10.51
CA GLY A 855 0.12 43.93 -9.26
C GLY A 855 -0.81 43.54 -8.12
N GLY A 856 -0.31 43.52 -6.91
CA GLY A 856 -1.08 43.85 -5.73
C GLY A 856 -1.46 42.75 -4.75
N ASN A 857 -0.62 42.53 -3.76
CA ASN A 857 -0.96 42.13 -2.39
C ASN A 857 -1.58 43.34 -1.67
N PRO A 858 -2.47 43.26 -0.63
CA PRO A 858 -2.06 42.80 0.71
C PRO A 858 -3.19 42.15 1.56
N ASN A 859 -2.89 41.33 2.54
CA ASN A 859 -3.12 41.53 3.98
C ASN A 859 -3.05 40.24 4.79
N LYS A 860 -2.09 40.24 5.68
CA LYS A 860 -2.06 39.47 6.93
C LYS A 860 -2.94 40.17 7.97
N PRO A 861 -3.54 39.50 8.96
CA PRO A 861 -2.96 39.62 10.30
C PRO A 861 -2.94 38.33 11.14
N THR A 862 -1.85 38.20 11.85
CA THR A 862 -1.58 37.75 13.23
C THR A 862 -2.78 37.41 14.15
N GLN A 863 -2.78 36.21 14.66
CA GLN A 863 -2.58 35.85 16.07
C GLN A 863 -2.15 34.40 16.19
#